data_43aab888811cdf96e0fd80d6488270b6
#
_entry.id   43aab888811cdf96e0fd80d6488270b6
#
_cell.length_a   1.000
_cell.length_b   1.000
_cell.length_c   1.000
_cell.angle_alpha   90.00
_cell.angle_beta   90.00
_cell.angle_gamma   90.00
#
_symmetry.space_group_name_H-M   'P 1'
#
loop_
_entity.id
_entity.type
_entity.pdbx_description
1 polymer ?
#
loop_
_entity_poly.entity_id
_entity_poly.type
_entity_poly.pdbx_seq_one_letter_code
_entity_poly.pdbx_strand_id
1 'polypeptide(L)'
;KNLVSETLNALANKLFYKAYADGENNLTGFVKIAEGLTSSEAVLKTGNITFKKDNGQGQYLYETSYPNEQITDPINKTIDGSAASEQAYKEAGVYKSDTDTYKFTKNPATINGDSGAAVDAGTKDIHVDSGENTLNLNGGNTGVGVKAEGGKTADIKGNANITGQTGVLADGAGSKVLLSGNSNITAGGDGIVASGGGTVEAAGITNVTAGAGGKAVRAGGGSSVSLQNGKLKGDVEADNGTVSLHGAETEGNATAAAGGSINLTGGSVAGQVTAKDGNSQAIIKNATVKDLIGSHGGTASITGGIVTGTVSADDGTVKAESTKVNESVNAKNGGTVELKQGSAGRLASEGGRITANGTAVKGDASANAGGTVEMTGGSVGGNTTADNGTIETENTDVANGASALNGGKLKLRNGTVSGGIKTDAASASDVVMDRVGASLQGDVSGEGKTNVTLSNGGNWKGNSAGSGETKVKVGSGGTWTGASMNGDTDVDLEGKWKQTNNSKVRKLISNNGVLDKTAPESGNTDIGQLSGSLSLIYAHDKTNPTKVLGGGTFIAAADAGSTVDMITDNAGLDTNSKKAADKNRVSEALNALAGKLQYTGYQNGERNLKGKLRIAEGLTSSSAGLKTEALSFKRDGQGYFDYTPAKPDKPEIETGDYETSIMSSTRSALTSSILVWRNDMNDMYKRMGDLRIGAESGLWARAYGGRISYDANNAYMKDSYWAAQVGMDKRLASGWHVGGAFGYTDGSATYRYGGKGDPKLYTLAAYATRVSEDGQYVDVIAKAGKLSNKFTAYNKYSAPVLRNYVEGKYDTYGYGISAEYGKKIRMGKGFITPQAELTWSRLSSDSFDAAAPTGESMRVSQSSVNSLVGRLGVVAGVESDKGNFYAKVNLFHEFDGDGHILFTEPGKTGKRSSFSLKDTWVEIALGGNYYLSPRSMIYADFTKSFGGDYKVDWRINAGIRFSF
;
A
#
# COMPACT_ATOMS: atom_id res chain seq x y z
N LYS A 1 -21.91 48.41 -26.76
CA LYS A 1 -23.40 48.36 -26.65
C LYS A 1 -24.06 48.22 -28.03
N ASN A 2 -23.64 48.97 -29.04
CA ASN A 2 -24.23 48.86 -30.39
C ASN A 2 -24.03 47.46 -31.01
N LEU A 3 -22.86 46.86 -30.87
CA LEU A 3 -22.57 45.56 -31.45
C LEU A 3 -23.46 44.42 -30.87
N VAL A 4 -23.76 44.47 -29.55
CA VAL A 4 -24.64 43.49 -28.88
C VAL A 4 -26.07 43.68 -29.39
N SER A 5 -26.53 44.94 -29.54
CA SER A 5 -27.84 45.25 -30.09
C SER A 5 -28.00 44.77 -31.53
N GLU A 6 -27.00 45.02 -32.36
CA GLU A 6 -26.97 44.57 -33.77
C GLU A 6 -26.99 43.04 -33.86
N THR A 7 -26.26 42.33 -32.97
CA THR A 7 -26.25 40.87 -32.92
C THR A 7 -27.62 40.32 -32.51
N LEU A 8 -28.26 40.87 -31.48
CA LEU A 8 -29.62 40.48 -31.07
C LEU A 8 -30.66 40.72 -32.11
N ASN A 9 -30.56 41.88 -32.78
CA ASN A 9 -31.47 42.18 -33.91
C ASN A 9 -31.25 41.24 -35.09
N ALA A 10 -30.01 40.92 -35.43
CA ALA A 10 -29.68 39.95 -36.45
C ALA A 10 -30.19 38.55 -36.13
N LEU A 11 -30.18 38.14 -34.83
CA LEU A 11 -30.74 36.86 -34.38
C LEU A 11 -32.27 36.90 -34.43
N ALA A 12 -32.92 37.95 -33.99
CA ALA A 12 -34.37 38.11 -34.01
C ALA A 12 -34.88 38.07 -35.47
N ASN A 13 -34.17 38.66 -36.39
CA ASN A 13 -34.55 38.63 -37.82
C ASN A 13 -34.45 37.26 -38.50
N LYS A 14 -34.00 36.22 -37.78
CA LYS A 14 -34.07 34.83 -38.25
C LYS A 14 -35.39 34.16 -37.97
N LEU A 15 -36.28 34.73 -37.18
CA LEU A 15 -37.60 34.18 -36.86
C LEU A 15 -38.69 34.92 -37.66
N PHE A 16 -39.58 34.19 -38.31
CA PHE A 16 -40.78 34.67 -39.02
C PHE A 16 -42.03 34.03 -38.44
N TYR A 17 -42.97 34.87 -38.02
CA TYR A 17 -44.29 34.43 -37.59
C TYR A 17 -45.33 34.81 -38.64
N LYS A 18 -45.64 33.85 -39.50
CA LYS A 18 -46.52 34.06 -40.67
C LYS A 18 -47.95 34.43 -40.29
N ALA A 19 -48.49 33.88 -39.19
CA ALA A 19 -49.86 34.15 -38.77
C ALA A 19 -50.05 35.57 -38.21
N TYR A 20 -49.01 36.29 -37.90
CA TYR A 20 -49.06 37.72 -37.48
C TYR A 20 -49.58 38.60 -38.62
N ALA A 21 -49.39 38.17 -39.88
CA ALA A 21 -49.96 38.85 -41.08
C ALA A 21 -51.49 38.82 -41.10
N ASP A 22 -52.04 37.79 -40.54
CA ASP A 22 -53.50 37.54 -40.46
C ASP A 22 -54.11 38.12 -39.15
N GLY A 23 -53.34 38.91 -38.42
CA GLY A 23 -53.78 39.61 -37.18
C GLY A 23 -53.63 38.79 -35.88
N GLU A 24 -52.97 37.64 -35.90
CA GLU A 24 -52.74 36.84 -34.68
C GLU A 24 -51.51 37.34 -33.88
N ASN A 25 -51.70 37.63 -32.59
CA ASN A 25 -50.65 38.07 -31.67
C ASN A 25 -50.35 37.01 -30.59
N ASN A 26 -50.46 35.72 -30.95
CA ASN A 26 -50.40 34.65 -29.96
C ASN A 26 -48.96 34.22 -29.61
N LEU A 27 -47.94 34.68 -30.37
CA LEU A 27 -46.57 34.30 -30.19
C LEU A 27 -45.77 35.43 -29.51
N THR A 28 -45.15 35.17 -28.41
CA THR A 28 -44.16 36.02 -27.75
C THR A 28 -42.83 35.33 -27.74
N GLY A 29 -41.76 36.09 -27.78
CA GLY A 29 -40.41 35.51 -27.77
C GLY A 29 -39.37 36.48 -27.17
N PHE A 30 -38.25 35.93 -26.88
CA PHE A 30 -37.08 36.69 -26.43
C PHE A 30 -35.79 36.14 -27.05
N VAL A 31 -34.78 36.97 -27.22
CA VAL A 31 -33.46 36.60 -27.72
C VAL A 31 -32.42 36.69 -26.59
N LYS A 32 -31.51 35.73 -26.58
CA LYS A 32 -30.43 35.62 -25.59
C LYS A 32 -29.09 35.47 -26.28
N ILE A 33 -28.04 36.02 -25.67
CA ILE A 33 -26.67 35.72 -26.00
C ILE A 33 -26.11 34.86 -24.87
N ALA A 34 -25.57 33.69 -25.20
CA ALA A 34 -24.95 32.81 -24.21
C ALA A 34 -23.62 33.40 -23.70
N GLU A 35 -23.27 33.03 -22.47
CA GLU A 35 -21.97 33.40 -21.89
C GLU A 35 -20.82 32.76 -22.65
N GLY A 36 -19.72 33.49 -22.83
CA GLY A 36 -18.47 32.95 -23.38
C GLY A 36 -17.68 32.16 -22.36
N LEU A 37 -16.86 31.20 -22.81
CA LEU A 37 -16.08 30.31 -21.95
C LEU A 37 -14.99 31.02 -21.09
N THR A 38 -14.61 32.24 -21.42
CA THR A 38 -13.47 32.92 -20.79
C THR A 38 -13.70 34.38 -20.38
N SER A 39 -14.89 34.94 -20.55
CA SER A 39 -15.16 36.34 -20.24
C SER A 39 -16.01 36.47 -18.98
N SER A 40 -15.42 37.06 -17.93
CA SER A 40 -16.08 37.45 -16.69
C SER A 40 -17.12 38.55 -16.84
N GLU A 41 -17.30 39.11 -18.03
CA GLU A 41 -18.23 40.20 -18.37
C GLU A 41 -19.39 39.75 -19.25
N ALA A 42 -19.57 38.47 -19.52
CA ALA A 42 -20.70 38.00 -20.32
C ALA A 42 -22.01 38.13 -19.53
N VAL A 43 -22.60 39.26 -19.56
CA VAL A 43 -23.97 39.46 -19.08
C VAL A 43 -24.94 38.91 -20.11
N LEU A 44 -25.68 37.87 -19.69
CA LEU A 44 -26.81 37.35 -20.49
C LEU A 44 -27.79 38.51 -20.73
N LYS A 45 -27.84 39.03 -21.96
CA LYS A 45 -28.82 40.05 -22.32
C LYS A 45 -30.02 39.35 -23.01
N THR A 46 -31.18 39.55 -22.41
CA THR A 46 -32.45 39.15 -23.01
C THR A 46 -33.23 40.36 -23.49
N GLY A 47 -33.66 40.32 -24.71
CA GLY A 47 -34.58 41.33 -25.24
C GLY A 47 -35.89 40.66 -25.68
N ASN A 48 -36.99 41.32 -25.43
CA ASN A 48 -38.28 40.86 -25.95
C ASN A 48 -38.35 41.09 -27.44
N ILE A 49 -38.93 40.15 -28.16
CA ILE A 49 -39.15 40.25 -29.60
C ILE A 49 -40.55 40.83 -29.84
N THR A 50 -40.58 41.94 -30.54
CA THR A 50 -41.82 42.54 -30.94
C THR A 50 -41.99 42.41 -32.49
N PHE A 51 -43.13 41.95 -32.93
CA PHE A 51 -43.40 41.77 -34.37
C PHE A 51 -43.86 43.10 -34.98
N LYS A 52 -43.23 43.53 -36.05
CA LYS A 52 -43.61 44.70 -36.85
C LYS A 52 -43.85 44.34 -38.31
N LYS A 53 -44.84 44.99 -38.93
CA LYS A 53 -45.12 44.80 -40.33
C LYS A 53 -44.09 45.54 -41.20
N ASP A 54 -43.45 44.87 -42.11
CA ASP A 54 -42.51 45.45 -43.05
C ASP A 54 -43.20 46.29 -44.09
N ASN A 55 -42.65 47.46 -44.41
CA ASN A 55 -43.17 48.43 -45.33
C ASN A 55 -42.93 48.01 -46.80
N GLY A 56 -43.59 47.01 -47.28
CA GLY A 56 -43.72 46.83 -48.75
C GLY A 56 -43.49 45.46 -49.37
N GLN A 57 -43.06 44.44 -48.60
CA GLN A 57 -42.82 43.10 -49.13
C GLN A 57 -43.54 41.95 -48.42
N GLY A 58 -44.41 42.25 -47.46
CA GLY A 58 -45.13 41.15 -46.72
C GLY A 58 -44.30 40.39 -45.69
N GLN A 59 -43.09 40.86 -45.40
CA GLN A 59 -42.25 40.32 -44.41
C GLN A 59 -42.39 41.10 -43.08
N TYR A 60 -42.32 40.39 -41.95
CA TYR A 60 -42.45 41.00 -40.65
C TYR A 60 -41.07 41.05 -40.00
N LEU A 61 -40.60 42.23 -39.68
CA LEU A 61 -39.37 42.51 -38.97
C LEU A 61 -39.62 42.56 -37.48
N TYR A 62 -38.64 42.07 -36.71
CA TYR A 62 -38.68 42.08 -35.24
C TYR A 62 -37.84 43.20 -34.71
N GLU A 63 -38.39 43.98 -33.83
CA GLU A 63 -37.59 44.90 -33.03
C GLU A 63 -37.37 44.35 -31.61
N THR A 64 -36.16 44.31 -31.15
CA THR A 64 -35.85 44.04 -29.77
C THR A 64 -36.12 45.32 -28.96
N SER A 65 -37.12 45.28 -28.08
CA SER A 65 -37.27 46.32 -27.07
C SER A 65 -36.36 45.94 -25.88
N TYR A 66 -35.37 46.76 -25.63
CA TYR A 66 -34.71 46.71 -24.35
C TYR A 66 -35.59 47.39 -23.32
N PRO A 67 -35.83 46.77 -22.15
CA PRO A 67 -36.33 47.57 -21.01
C PRO A 67 -35.19 48.48 -20.57
N ASN A 68 -35.15 49.68 -21.13
CA ASN A 68 -34.19 50.70 -20.78
C ASN A 68 -34.80 51.55 -19.67
N GLU A 69 -35.05 50.91 -18.48
CA GLU A 69 -35.22 51.64 -17.25
C GLU A 69 -34.08 51.26 -16.34
N GLN A 70 -32.96 51.98 -16.45
CA GLN A 70 -32.05 52.10 -15.34
C GLN A 70 -32.83 52.84 -14.25
N ILE A 71 -32.93 52.24 -13.05
CA ILE A 71 -33.17 53.07 -11.87
C ILE A 71 -31.89 53.86 -11.71
N THR A 72 -31.89 55.12 -12.11
CA THR A 72 -30.75 56.01 -11.96
C THR A 72 -30.62 56.56 -10.57
N ASP A 73 -31.68 56.54 -9.82
CA ASP A 73 -31.71 57.11 -8.46
C ASP A 73 -31.65 56.04 -7.41
N PRO A 74 -30.64 56.05 -6.50
CA PRO A 74 -30.52 55.10 -5.39
C PRO A 74 -31.67 55.34 -4.36
N ILE A 75 -32.16 54.27 -3.77
CA ILE A 75 -33.11 54.39 -2.64
C ILE A 75 -32.30 54.66 -1.38
N ASN A 76 -32.36 55.89 -0.87
CA ASN A 76 -31.59 56.33 0.30
C ASN A 76 -32.38 56.06 1.60
N LYS A 77 -32.69 54.79 1.85
CA LYS A 77 -33.42 54.30 3.02
C LYS A 77 -33.04 52.85 3.37
N THR A 78 -32.77 52.56 4.63
CA THR A 78 -32.52 51.19 5.13
C THR A 78 -33.77 50.32 4.97
N ILE A 79 -33.60 49.06 4.55
CA ILE A 79 -34.68 48.06 4.66
C ILE A 79 -34.64 47.50 6.09
N ASP A 80 -35.54 47.99 6.99
CA ASP A 80 -35.64 47.60 8.40
C ASP A 80 -37.01 47.11 8.78
N GLY A 81 -37.98 47.08 7.86
CA GLY A 81 -39.36 46.68 8.10
C GLY A 81 -40.17 47.68 8.91
N SER A 82 -39.68 48.89 9.19
CA SER A 82 -40.44 49.98 9.79
C SER A 82 -41.44 50.56 8.81
N ALA A 83 -42.52 51.21 9.31
CA ALA A 83 -43.52 51.85 8.44
C ALA A 83 -42.90 52.94 7.53
N ALA A 84 -41.86 53.64 7.99
CA ALA A 84 -41.14 54.61 7.20
C ALA A 84 -40.31 53.96 6.07
N SER A 85 -39.68 52.81 6.34
CA SER A 85 -38.98 52.02 5.34
C SER A 85 -39.97 51.47 4.30
N GLU A 86 -41.04 50.82 4.74
CA GLU A 86 -42.05 50.25 3.84
C GLU A 86 -42.69 51.32 2.93
N GLN A 87 -42.96 52.52 3.45
CA GLN A 87 -43.48 53.60 2.64
C GLN A 87 -42.49 54.11 1.58
N ALA A 88 -41.20 54.30 1.96
CA ALA A 88 -40.15 54.69 1.02
C ALA A 88 -39.94 53.69 -0.14
N TYR A 89 -39.96 52.38 0.17
CA TYR A 89 -39.82 51.32 -0.85
C TYR A 89 -41.05 51.22 -1.74
N LYS A 90 -42.25 51.40 -1.21
CA LYS A 90 -43.48 51.46 -1.99
C LYS A 90 -43.50 52.68 -2.95
N GLU A 91 -43.05 53.87 -2.50
CA GLU A 91 -42.88 55.05 -3.35
C GLU A 91 -41.87 54.86 -4.44
N ALA A 92 -40.78 54.09 -4.17
CA ALA A 92 -39.76 53.70 -5.16
C ALA A 92 -40.22 52.58 -6.12
N GLY A 93 -41.47 52.10 -5.98
CA GLY A 93 -42.03 51.03 -6.83
C GLY A 93 -41.55 49.62 -6.50
N VAL A 94 -41.04 49.39 -5.32
CA VAL A 94 -40.70 48.07 -4.82
C VAL A 94 -41.96 47.40 -4.26
N TYR A 95 -42.27 46.22 -4.73
CA TYR A 95 -43.43 45.48 -4.31
C TYR A 95 -43.12 44.61 -3.11
N LYS A 96 -43.95 44.68 -2.06
CA LYS A 96 -43.92 43.76 -0.91
C LYS A 96 -44.98 42.66 -1.08
N SER A 97 -44.55 41.42 -1.13
CA SER A 97 -45.49 40.29 -1.29
C SER A 97 -46.23 39.95 0.00
N ASP A 98 -47.29 39.14 -0.12
CA ASP A 98 -48.07 38.62 1.02
C ASP A 98 -47.20 37.77 1.99
N THR A 99 -46.02 37.38 1.61
CA THR A 99 -45.01 36.68 2.42
C THR A 99 -43.96 37.61 3.03
N ASP A 100 -44.24 38.88 3.15
CA ASP A 100 -43.37 39.93 3.71
C ASP A 100 -42.02 40.10 2.96
N THR A 101 -41.96 39.73 1.67
CA THR A 101 -40.71 39.80 0.85
C THR A 101 -40.72 41.07 -0.03
N TYR A 102 -39.65 41.87 0.09
CA TYR A 102 -39.39 43.00 -0.81
C TYR A 102 -38.90 42.52 -2.18
N LYS A 103 -39.70 42.67 -3.21
CA LYS A 103 -39.42 42.23 -4.59
C LYS A 103 -38.93 43.40 -5.45
N PHE A 104 -37.71 43.23 -6.01
CA PHE A 104 -37.07 44.19 -6.88
C PHE A 104 -37.20 43.72 -8.35
N THR A 105 -37.90 44.46 -9.17
CA THR A 105 -38.13 44.12 -10.58
C THR A 105 -37.21 44.90 -11.54
N LYS A 106 -36.41 45.83 -11.00
CA LYS A 106 -35.53 46.74 -11.78
C LYS A 106 -34.05 46.38 -11.55
N ASN A 107 -33.21 46.48 -12.57
CA ASN A 107 -31.79 46.13 -12.54
C ASN A 107 -30.89 47.24 -13.10
N PRO A 108 -29.84 47.67 -12.37
CA PRO A 108 -29.55 47.39 -10.96
C PRO A 108 -30.37 48.31 -10.03
N ALA A 109 -30.80 47.81 -8.90
CA ALA A 109 -31.33 48.66 -7.81
C ALA A 109 -30.23 48.93 -6.78
N THR A 110 -30.05 50.17 -6.40
CA THR A 110 -29.09 50.60 -5.38
C THR A 110 -29.83 51.08 -4.12
N ILE A 111 -29.44 50.53 -2.97
CA ILE A 111 -29.97 50.86 -1.66
C ILE A 111 -28.85 51.45 -0.84
N ASN A 112 -28.97 52.70 -0.41
CA ASN A 112 -28.08 53.34 0.54
C ASN A 112 -28.77 53.40 1.92
N GLY A 113 -28.16 52.77 2.89
CA GLY A 113 -28.65 52.79 4.26
C GLY A 113 -28.52 54.19 4.88
N ASP A 114 -29.60 54.67 5.49
CA ASP A 114 -29.66 55.94 6.23
C ASP A 114 -29.52 55.79 7.73
N SER A 115 -29.66 54.53 8.24
CA SER A 115 -29.56 54.16 9.67
C SER A 115 -28.35 53.30 10.00
N GLY A 116 -27.28 53.38 9.19
CA GLY A 116 -26.05 52.60 9.41
C GLY A 116 -26.06 51.20 8.82
N ALA A 117 -27.11 50.78 8.09
CA ALA A 117 -27.12 49.54 7.30
C ALA A 117 -28.00 49.71 6.05
N ALA A 118 -27.70 49.00 4.95
CA ALA A 118 -28.61 48.94 3.80
C ALA A 118 -29.79 48.02 4.06
N VAL A 119 -29.57 46.88 4.69
CA VAL A 119 -30.58 45.95 5.17
C VAL A 119 -30.37 45.72 6.68
N ASP A 120 -31.35 45.96 7.51
CA ASP A 120 -31.26 45.78 8.96
C ASP A 120 -32.45 44.95 9.50
N ALA A 121 -32.16 43.69 9.82
CA ALA A 121 -33.05 42.78 10.48
C ALA A 121 -32.82 42.77 12.01
N GLY A 122 -32.95 43.96 12.64
CA GLY A 122 -32.77 44.10 14.08
C GLY A 122 -34.06 43.89 14.88
N THR A 123 -35.22 44.22 14.31
CA THR A 123 -36.52 44.13 14.98
C THR A 123 -37.47 43.13 14.34
N LYS A 124 -37.34 42.90 13.05
CA LYS A 124 -38.15 41.94 12.25
C LYS A 124 -37.25 41.12 11.32
N ASP A 125 -37.77 39.98 10.90
CA ASP A 125 -37.17 39.28 9.76
C ASP A 125 -37.38 40.10 8.48
N ILE A 126 -36.31 40.19 7.66
CA ILE A 126 -36.31 40.92 6.39
C ILE A 126 -36.02 39.94 5.26
N HIS A 127 -36.93 39.86 4.32
CA HIS A 127 -36.75 39.07 3.10
C HIS A 127 -36.70 39.98 1.89
N VAL A 128 -35.67 39.87 1.11
CA VAL A 128 -35.40 40.63 -0.12
C VAL A 128 -35.23 39.66 -1.30
N ASP A 129 -35.98 39.87 -2.37
CA ASP A 129 -35.92 39.06 -3.58
C ASP A 129 -35.70 39.94 -4.81
N SER A 130 -34.52 39.85 -5.39
CA SER A 130 -34.21 40.60 -6.60
C SER A 130 -34.46 39.79 -7.89
N GLY A 131 -34.95 38.55 -7.77
CA GLY A 131 -35.13 37.68 -8.92
C GLY A 131 -33.81 37.46 -9.66
N GLU A 132 -33.77 37.71 -10.95
CA GLU A 132 -32.54 37.66 -11.78
C GLU A 132 -31.70 38.96 -11.74
N ASN A 133 -32.15 39.99 -11.00
CA ASN A 133 -31.48 41.29 -10.94
C ASN A 133 -30.36 41.32 -9.89
N THR A 134 -29.46 42.25 -10.01
CA THR A 134 -28.41 42.51 -9.02
C THR A 134 -28.78 43.69 -8.14
N LEU A 135 -28.74 43.54 -6.82
CA LEU A 135 -28.88 44.58 -5.84
C LEU A 135 -27.52 45.15 -5.44
N ASN A 136 -27.41 46.45 -5.36
CA ASN A 136 -26.31 47.15 -4.72
C ASN A 136 -26.77 47.59 -3.31
N LEU A 137 -26.21 46.97 -2.30
CA LEU A 137 -26.54 47.20 -0.90
C LEU A 137 -25.38 47.97 -0.24
N ASN A 138 -25.56 49.26 0.03
CA ASN A 138 -24.51 50.13 0.55
C ASN A 138 -24.83 50.60 1.96
N GLY A 139 -24.08 50.12 2.95
CA GLY A 139 -24.16 50.55 4.35
C GLY A 139 -23.40 51.84 4.67
N GLY A 140 -22.70 52.45 3.68
CA GLY A 140 -21.85 53.62 3.89
C GLY A 140 -20.47 53.27 4.49
N ASN A 141 -19.65 54.33 4.67
CA ASN A 141 -18.25 54.14 5.09
C ASN A 141 -18.10 53.72 6.58
N THR A 142 -19.12 53.84 7.41
CA THR A 142 -19.11 53.50 8.83
C THR A 142 -20.14 52.42 9.21
N GLY A 143 -21.00 52.04 8.28
CA GLY A 143 -22.14 51.14 8.53
C GLY A 143 -21.93 49.73 7.97
N VAL A 144 -22.99 48.94 7.96
CA VAL A 144 -23.06 47.54 7.57
C VAL A 144 -23.84 47.41 6.26
N GLY A 145 -23.36 46.57 5.32
CA GLY A 145 -24.13 46.31 4.09
C GLY A 145 -25.45 45.56 4.41
N VAL A 146 -25.35 44.37 5.05
CA VAL A 146 -26.48 43.56 5.48
C VAL A 146 -26.29 43.15 6.94
N LYS A 147 -27.27 43.43 7.77
CA LYS A 147 -27.23 43.22 9.22
C LYS A 147 -28.42 42.35 9.69
N ALA A 148 -28.14 41.38 10.56
CA ALA A 148 -29.17 40.68 11.37
C ALA A 148 -28.73 40.62 12.84
N GLU A 149 -29.63 41.01 13.74
CA GLU A 149 -29.42 40.99 15.19
C GLU A 149 -30.68 40.64 15.97
N GLY A 150 -30.55 40.41 17.25
CA GLY A 150 -31.72 40.13 18.12
C GLY A 150 -32.50 38.87 17.76
N GLY A 151 -31.86 37.87 17.19
CA GLY A 151 -32.48 36.59 16.79
C GLY A 151 -33.28 36.68 15.48
N LYS A 152 -33.05 37.69 14.66
CA LYS A 152 -33.76 37.95 13.40
C LYS A 152 -33.00 37.48 12.17
N THR A 153 -33.73 37.36 11.07
CA THR A 153 -33.20 36.88 9.78
C THR A 153 -33.20 37.98 8.72
N ALA A 154 -32.04 38.19 8.06
CA ALA A 154 -31.94 38.92 6.81
C ALA A 154 -31.73 37.90 5.67
N ASP A 155 -32.73 37.75 4.81
CA ASP A 155 -32.68 36.75 3.68
C ASP A 155 -32.63 37.53 2.36
N ILE A 156 -31.50 37.46 1.66
CA ILE A 156 -31.25 38.13 0.39
C ILE A 156 -31.24 37.06 -0.71
N LYS A 157 -32.31 37.06 -1.52
CA LYS A 157 -32.45 36.19 -2.68
C LYS A 157 -32.07 36.94 -3.95
N GLY A 158 -31.26 36.30 -4.81
CA GLY A 158 -30.71 36.90 -6.02
C GLY A 158 -29.32 37.46 -5.80
N ASN A 159 -28.75 38.07 -6.85
CA ASN A 159 -27.37 38.56 -6.82
C ASN A 159 -27.24 39.88 -6.05
N ALA A 160 -26.18 40.07 -5.28
CA ALA A 160 -25.94 41.27 -4.51
C ALA A 160 -24.49 41.77 -4.56
N ASN A 161 -24.32 43.08 -4.73
CA ASN A 161 -23.07 43.80 -4.45
C ASN A 161 -23.26 44.49 -3.09
N ILE A 162 -22.50 44.09 -2.10
CA ILE A 162 -22.67 44.54 -0.72
C ILE A 162 -21.44 45.36 -0.33
N THR A 163 -21.67 46.61 0.15
CA THR A 163 -20.60 47.49 0.60
C THR A 163 -20.91 48.09 1.95
N GLY A 164 -19.88 48.31 2.77
CA GLY A 164 -19.99 48.97 4.09
C GLY A 164 -18.65 48.96 4.81
N GLN A 165 -18.58 49.50 6.05
CA GLN A 165 -17.43 49.30 6.92
C GLN A 165 -17.32 47.80 7.27
N THR A 166 -18.46 47.18 7.61
CA THR A 166 -18.64 45.73 7.62
C THR A 166 -19.58 45.36 6.47
N GLY A 167 -19.20 44.36 5.67
CA GLY A 167 -20.05 43.95 4.56
C GLY A 167 -21.32 43.26 5.04
N VAL A 168 -21.18 42.17 5.81
CA VAL A 168 -22.30 41.38 6.36
C VAL A 168 -22.07 41.13 7.85
N LEU A 169 -23.11 41.31 8.67
CA LEU A 169 -23.07 41.09 10.11
C LEU A 169 -24.29 40.26 10.57
N ALA A 170 -24.02 39.16 11.25
CA ALA A 170 -25.02 38.41 12.04
C ALA A 170 -24.55 38.41 13.49
N ASP A 171 -25.29 39.14 14.37
CA ASP A 171 -24.90 39.29 15.76
C ASP A 171 -25.98 38.79 16.72
N GLY A 172 -25.56 37.99 17.69
CA GLY A 172 -26.45 37.45 18.74
C GLY A 172 -27.10 36.11 18.36
N ALA A 173 -27.48 35.36 19.39
CA ALA A 173 -28.05 34.03 19.26
C ALA A 173 -29.32 34.02 18.40
N GLY A 174 -29.37 33.14 17.39
CA GLY A 174 -30.50 33.01 16.47
C GLY A 174 -30.50 34.02 15.31
N SER A 175 -29.66 35.03 15.33
CA SER A 175 -29.52 35.99 14.22
C SER A 175 -28.93 35.33 12.97
N LYS A 176 -29.56 35.57 11.81
CA LYS A 176 -29.20 34.84 10.59
C LYS A 176 -29.15 35.75 9.36
N VAL A 177 -28.08 35.69 8.58
CA VAL A 177 -28.01 36.26 7.26
C VAL A 177 -27.90 35.15 6.20
N LEU A 178 -28.80 35.15 5.25
CA LEU A 178 -28.87 34.21 4.12
C LEU A 178 -28.62 34.97 2.82
N LEU A 179 -27.63 34.50 2.06
CA LEU A 179 -27.31 35.01 0.73
C LEU A 179 -27.49 33.88 -0.29
N SER A 180 -28.61 33.87 -1.00
CA SER A 180 -28.95 32.73 -1.88
C SER A 180 -28.39 32.86 -3.29
N GLY A 181 -28.09 34.05 -3.76
CA GLY A 181 -27.47 34.35 -5.05
C GLY A 181 -25.97 34.64 -4.95
N ASN A 182 -25.38 34.95 -6.12
CA ASN A 182 -23.98 35.37 -6.12
C ASN A 182 -23.80 36.74 -5.44
N SER A 183 -22.82 36.86 -4.57
CA SER A 183 -22.57 38.06 -3.79
C SER A 183 -21.15 38.55 -3.93
N ASN A 184 -21.00 39.87 -4.19
CA ASN A 184 -19.72 40.56 -4.16
C ASN A 184 -19.70 41.49 -2.95
N ILE A 185 -18.92 41.21 -1.95
CA ILE A 185 -18.83 41.94 -0.70
C ILE A 185 -17.52 42.74 -0.69
N THR A 186 -17.61 44.05 -0.56
CA THR A 186 -16.47 44.93 -0.40
C THR A 186 -16.61 45.78 0.84
N ALA A 187 -15.76 45.51 1.82
CA ALA A 187 -15.79 46.18 3.09
C ALA A 187 -14.62 47.12 3.33
N GLY A 188 -14.83 48.22 4.06
CA GLY A 188 -13.76 49.06 4.54
C GLY A 188 -12.98 48.49 5.72
N GLY A 189 -13.57 47.54 6.41
CA GLY A 189 -13.03 46.72 7.49
C GLY A 189 -13.26 45.22 7.23
N ASP A 190 -14.04 44.58 8.11
CA ASP A 190 -14.34 43.14 8.00
C ASP A 190 -15.42 42.87 6.93
N GLY A 191 -15.19 41.82 6.13
CA GLY A 191 -16.11 41.42 5.07
C GLY A 191 -17.39 40.80 5.58
N ILE A 192 -17.29 39.63 6.22
CA ILE A 192 -18.38 38.90 6.81
C ILE A 192 -18.09 38.65 8.30
N VAL A 193 -18.98 39.01 9.17
CA VAL A 193 -18.87 38.83 10.62
C VAL A 193 -20.10 38.10 11.17
N ALA A 194 -19.85 37.02 11.90
CA ALA A 194 -20.84 36.39 12.74
C ALA A 194 -20.33 36.40 14.18
N SER A 195 -21.15 36.89 15.12
CA SER A 195 -20.79 37.04 16.54
C SER A 195 -21.95 36.66 17.46
N GLY A 196 -21.63 36.28 18.71
CA GLY A 196 -22.62 35.99 19.74
C GLY A 196 -23.64 34.90 19.43
N GLY A 197 -23.28 33.91 18.60
CA GLY A 197 -24.18 32.83 18.15
C GLY A 197 -24.93 33.14 16.85
N GLY A 198 -24.54 34.18 16.12
CA GLY A 198 -25.08 34.53 14.81
C GLY A 198 -24.64 33.55 13.69
N THR A 199 -25.41 33.52 12.62
CA THR A 199 -25.17 32.61 11.47
C THR A 199 -25.19 33.38 10.15
N VAL A 200 -24.18 33.15 9.29
CA VAL A 200 -24.18 33.62 7.91
C VAL A 200 -24.06 32.43 6.96
N GLU A 201 -25.03 32.29 6.06
CA GLU A 201 -25.03 31.23 5.04
C GLU A 201 -25.08 31.86 3.63
N ALA A 202 -24.11 31.57 2.79
CA ALA A 202 -24.11 31.96 1.39
C ALA A 202 -24.07 30.74 0.47
N ALA A 203 -25.14 30.57 -0.30
CA ALA A 203 -25.33 29.42 -1.19
C ALA A 203 -24.77 29.65 -2.60
N GLY A 204 -24.65 30.91 -3.04
CA GLY A 204 -24.04 31.26 -4.33
C GLY A 204 -22.53 31.53 -4.25
N ILE A 205 -21.95 31.94 -5.37
CA ILE A 205 -20.54 32.37 -5.43
C ILE A 205 -20.41 33.67 -4.61
N THR A 206 -19.58 33.64 -3.57
CA THR A 206 -19.42 34.76 -2.66
C THR A 206 -17.99 35.30 -2.69
N ASN A 207 -17.77 36.42 -3.37
CA ASN A 207 -16.50 37.11 -3.37
C ASN A 207 -16.48 38.15 -2.24
N VAL A 208 -15.43 38.12 -1.43
CA VAL A 208 -15.25 39.03 -0.30
C VAL A 208 -13.92 39.75 -0.41
N THR A 209 -13.96 41.07 -0.34
CA THR A 209 -12.77 41.92 -0.23
C THR A 209 -12.88 42.69 1.09
N ALA A 210 -12.00 42.38 2.02
CA ALA A 210 -11.88 43.11 3.29
C ALA A 210 -11.01 44.37 3.11
N GLY A 211 -11.23 45.32 3.98
CA GLY A 211 -10.37 46.48 4.04
C GLY A 211 -9.01 46.23 4.65
N ALA A 212 -8.12 47.22 4.61
CA ALA A 212 -6.79 47.09 5.18
C ALA A 212 -6.85 46.75 6.69
N GLY A 213 -6.29 45.59 7.06
CA GLY A 213 -6.30 45.05 8.42
C GLY A 213 -7.60 44.33 8.84
N GLY A 214 -8.64 44.38 8.02
CA GLY A 214 -9.89 43.65 8.23
C GLY A 214 -9.79 42.14 7.86
N LYS A 215 -10.74 41.35 8.32
CA LYS A 215 -10.88 39.94 7.98
C LYS A 215 -11.90 39.76 6.86
N ALA A 216 -11.60 38.90 5.89
CA ALA A 216 -12.59 38.54 4.88
C ALA A 216 -13.79 37.81 5.53
N VAL A 217 -13.53 36.92 6.48
CA VAL A 217 -14.55 36.22 7.24
C VAL A 217 -14.15 36.12 8.71
N ARG A 218 -15.05 36.43 9.61
CA ARG A 218 -14.89 36.25 11.06
C ARG A 218 -16.11 35.58 11.68
N ALA A 219 -15.90 34.49 12.43
CA ALA A 219 -16.92 33.85 13.25
C ALA A 219 -16.42 33.77 14.69
N GLY A 220 -17.14 34.40 15.62
CA GLY A 220 -16.77 34.46 17.02
C GLY A 220 -17.91 34.09 17.95
N GLY A 221 -17.61 33.69 19.21
CA GLY A 221 -18.63 33.53 20.24
C GLY A 221 -19.72 32.49 19.93
N GLY A 222 -19.35 31.34 19.42
CA GLY A 222 -20.28 30.23 19.06
C GLY A 222 -21.02 30.41 17.74
N SER A 223 -20.62 31.37 16.92
CA SER A 223 -21.26 31.70 15.64
C SER A 223 -20.80 30.82 14.48
N SER A 224 -21.53 30.89 13.37
CA SER A 224 -21.17 30.12 12.18
C SER A 224 -21.25 30.94 10.89
N VAL A 225 -20.28 30.71 10.00
CA VAL A 225 -20.29 31.23 8.64
C VAL A 225 -20.07 30.05 7.65
N SER A 226 -20.94 29.96 6.66
CA SER A 226 -20.85 28.95 5.60
C SER A 226 -20.90 29.61 4.22
N LEU A 227 -19.85 29.42 3.40
CA LEU A 227 -19.73 30.00 2.08
C LEU A 227 -19.52 28.90 1.02
N GLN A 228 -20.14 29.09 -0.14
CA GLN A 228 -20.02 28.24 -1.32
C GLN A 228 -19.26 28.99 -2.41
N ASN A 229 -18.07 28.50 -2.80
CA ASN A 229 -17.24 29.07 -3.85
C ASN A 229 -16.87 30.57 -3.64
N GLY A 230 -16.11 31.15 -4.54
CA GLY A 230 -15.76 32.59 -4.54
C GLY A 230 -14.34 32.86 -4.04
N LYS A 231 -13.97 34.15 -4.08
CA LYS A 231 -12.64 34.64 -3.70
C LYS A 231 -12.69 35.48 -2.44
N LEU A 232 -11.86 35.17 -1.48
CA LEU A 232 -11.76 35.84 -0.19
C LEU A 232 -10.43 36.61 -0.13
N LYS A 233 -10.47 37.93 -0.25
CA LYS A 233 -9.30 38.80 -0.08
C LYS A 233 -9.27 39.33 1.35
N GLY A 234 -8.38 38.72 2.15
CA GLY A 234 -8.21 38.96 3.58
C GLY A 234 -8.19 37.65 4.34
N ASP A 235 -7.93 37.71 5.63
CA ASP A 235 -7.87 36.53 6.49
C ASP A 235 -9.25 35.96 6.81
N VAL A 236 -9.28 34.69 7.16
CA VAL A 236 -10.44 33.97 7.69
C VAL A 236 -10.15 33.60 9.15
N GLU A 237 -11.07 33.92 10.05
CA GLU A 237 -10.90 33.69 11.50
C GLU A 237 -12.13 33.02 12.10
N ALA A 238 -11.90 31.96 12.84
CA ALA A 238 -12.90 31.29 13.70
C ALA A 238 -12.39 31.36 15.15
N ASP A 239 -12.88 32.30 15.93
CA ASP A 239 -12.53 32.52 17.34
C ASP A 239 -13.70 32.04 18.22
N ASN A 240 -13.60 30.82 18.73
CA ASN A 240 -14.76 30.15 19.37
C ASN A 240 -16.02 30.14 18.47
N GLY A 241 -15.83 30.02 17.15
CA GLY A 241 -16.90 29.96 16.16
C GLY A 241 -16.57 28.92 15.08
N THR A 242 -17.42 28.80 14.06
CA THR A 242 -17.22 27.86 12.95
C THR A 242 -17.27 28.60 11.62
N VAL A 243 -16.24 28.42 10.79
CA VAL A 243 -16.22 28.85 9.39
C VAL A 243 -16.13 27.62 8.49
N SER A 244 -17.07 27.49 7.55
CA SER A 244 -17.13 26.40 6.57
C SER A 244 -17.03 26.99 5.16
N LEU A 245 -15.98 26.62 4.43
CA LEU A 245 -15.68 27.07 3.08
C LEU A 245 -15.72 25.87 2.12
N HIS A 246 -16.54 25.97 1.09
CA HIS A 246 -16.69 24.94 0.06
C HIS A 246 -16.25 25.52 -1.29
N GLY A 247 -15.13 25.09 -1.82
CA GLY A 247 -14.61 25.54 -3.11
C GLY A 247 -14.06 26.99 -3.13
N ALA A 248 -13.96 27.66 -1.99
CA ALA A 248 -13.51 29.05 -1.91
C ALA A 248 -11.98 29.18 -2.05
N GLU A 249 -11.54 30.28 -2.65
CA GLU A 249 -10.12 30.67 -2.78
C GLU A 249 -9.82 31.80 -1.79
N THR A 250 -8.99 31.57 -0.79
CA THR A 250 -8.59 32.55 0.23
C THR A 250 -7.18 33.06 -0.06
N GLU A 251 -7.02 34.39 -0.24
CA GLU A 251 -5.70 35.00 -0.45
C GLU A 251 -4.92 35.20 0.87
N GLY A 252 -5.60 35.35 2.00
CA GLY A 252 -5.04 35.49 3.36
C GLY A 252 -4.80 34.19 4.09
N ASN A 253 -4.67 34.28 5.42
CA ASN A 253 -4.55 33.14 6.32
C ASN A 253 -5.94 32.66 6.78
N ALA A 254 -6.00 31.42 7.27
CA ALA A 254 -7.19 30.87 7.91
C ALA A 254 -6.83 30.38 9.32
N THR A 255 -7.40 30.98 10.37
CA THR A 255 -7.04 30.70 11.76
C THR A 255 -8.26 30.28 12.60
N ALA A 256 -8.18 29.09 13.19
CA ALA A 256 -9.08 28.65 14.24
C ALA A 256 -8.42 28.87 15.60
N ALA A 257 -9.07 29.60 16.49
CA ALA A 257 -8.56 29.94 17.82
C ALA A 257 -9.63 29.79 18.90
N ALA A 258 -9.23 29.73 20.17
CA ALA A 258 -10.09 29.68 21.34
C ALA A 258 -11.23 28.62 21.27
N GLY A 259 -10.97 27.46 20.69
CA GLY A 259 -11.97 26.42 20.47
C GLY A 259 -12.76 26.54 19.15
N GLY A 260 -12.39 27.46 18.28
CA GLY A 260 -13.02 27.64 16.97
C GLY A 260 -12.71 26.54 15.97
N SER A 261 -13.49 26.47 14.88
CA SER A 261 -13.36 25.46 13.84
C SER A 261 -13.37 26.07 12.44
N ILE A 262 -12.39 25.71 11.62
CA ILE A 262 -12.38 26.00 10.19
C ILE A 262 -12.53 24.68 9.41
N ASN A 263 -13.54 24.61 8.56
CA ASN A 263 -13.82 23.50 7.67
C ASN A 263 -13.61 23.96 6.23
N LEU A 264 -12.60 23.42 5.54
CA LEU A 264 -12.29 23.73 4.16
C LEU A 264 -12.51 22.50 3.29
N THR A 265 -13.36 22.57 2.29
CA THR A 265 -13.61 21.47 1.35
C THR A 265 -13.42 21.97 -0.08
N GLY A 266 -12.37 21.48 -0.78
CA GLY A 266 -11.95 22.03 -2.07
C GLY A 266 -11.40 23.46 -1.94
N GLY A 267 -11.13 24.11 -3.06
CA GLY A 267 -10.60 25.48 -3.10
C GLY A 267 -9.15 25.60 -2.63
N SER A 268 -8.78 26.80 -2.14
CA SER A 268 -7.41 27.05 -1.71
C SER A 268 -7.26 28.11 -0.64
N VAL A 269 -6.18 28.03 0.14
CA VAL A 269 -5.71 29.09 1.05
C VAL A 269 -4.26 29.41 0.68
N ALA A 270 -4.03 30.61 0.17
CA ALA A 270 -2.70 31.06 -0.25
C ALA A 270 -1.78 31.37 0.93
N GLY A 271 -2.33 31.62 2.11
CA GLY A 271 -1.62 31.78 3.37
C GLY A 271 -1.58 30.51 4.21
N GLN A 272 -1.35 30.68 5.50
CA GLN A 272 -1.31 29.61 6.48
C GLN A 272 -2.71 29.18 6.93
N VAL A 273 -2.91 27.88 7.15
CA VAL A 273 -4.06 27.37 7.90
C VAL A 273 -3.59 26.93 9.27
N THR A 274 -4.11 27.55 10.31
CA THR A 274 -3.65 27.35 11.69
C THR A 274 -4.82 26.95 12.59
N ALA A 275 -4.65 25.87 13.34
CA ALA A 275 -5.44 25.58 14.53
C ALA A 275 -4.59 25.93 15.75
N LYS A 276 -5.01 26.94 16.51
CA LYS A 276 -4.27 27.48 17.65
C LYS A 276 -5.11 27.33 18.91
N ASP A 277 -4.44 26.96 19.99
CA ASP A 277 -5.04 26.73 21.30
C ASP A 277 -5.89 25.44 21.42
N GLY A 278 -6.03 24.92 22.63
CA GLY A 278 -6.76 23.69 22.89
C GLY A 278 -8.21 23.72 22.37
N ASN A 279 -8.71 22.61 21.84
CA ASN A 279 -10.01 22.42 21.21
C ASN A 279 -10.22 23.14 19.87
N SER A 280 -9.29 23.98 19.39
CA SER A 280 -9.39 24.59 18.05
C SER A 280 -9.11 23.55 16.96
N GLN A 281 -9.86 23.62 15.86
CA GLN A 281 -9.80 22.64 14.78
C GLN A 281 -9.71 23.31 13.41
N ALA A 282 -8.81 22.82 12.56
CA ALA A 282 -8.81 23.09 11.13
C ALA A 282 -9.00 21.76 10.38
N ILE A 283 -10.09 21.60 9.65
CA ILE A 283 -10.45 20.37 8.93
C ILE A 283 -10.47 20.68 7.45
N ILE A 284 -9.54 20.07 6.71
CA ILE A 284 -9.32 20.36 5.30
C ILE A 284 -9.54 19.09 4.48
N LYS A 285 -10.31 19.21 3.40
CA LYS A 285 -10.59 18.11 2.47
C LYS A 285 -10.36 18.55 1.02
N ASN A 286 -9.48 17.84 0.32
CA ASN A 286 -9.21 18.04 -1.12
C ASN A 286 -8.90 19.49 -1.52
N ALA A 287 -8.20 20.24 -0.69
CA ALA A 287 -7.86 21.64 -0.92
C ALA A 287 -6.34 21.86 -1.04
N THR A 288 -5.96 23.00 -1.61
CA THR A 288 -4.57 23.42 -1.65
C THR A 288 -4.34 24.51 -0.60
N VAL A 289 -3.37 24.30 0.29
CA VAL A 289 -3.00 25.28 1.31
C VAL A 289 -1.50 25.52 1.26
N LYS A 290 -1.06 26.73 1.68
CA LYS A 290 0.38 26.99 1.73
C LYS A 290 1.03 26.25 2.88
N ASP A 291 0.67 26.56 4.12
CA ASP A 291 1.18 25.92 5.31
C ASP A 291 0.02 25.42 6.18
N LEU A 292 0.27 24.33 6.91
CA LEU A 292 -0.70 23.76 7.83
C LEU A 292 -0.08 23.64 9.22
N ILE A 293 -0.70 24.30 10.22
CA ILE A 293 -0.11 24.46 11.55
C ILE A 293 -1.12 24.01 12.61
N GLY A 294 -0.66 23.17 13.53
CA GLY A 294 -1.30 22.88 14.80
C GLY A 294 -0.40 23.38 15.92
N SER A 295 -0.88 24.29 16.77
CA SER A 295 -0.08 24.87 17.86
C SER A 295 -0.86 24.99 19.15
N HIS A 296 -0.14 25.00 20.29
CA HIS A 296 -0.70 25.20 21.63
C HIS A 296 -1.93 24.32 21.92
N GLY A 297 -1.83 23.03 21.59
CA GLY A 297 -2.92 22.06 21.75
C GLY A 297 -3.95 22.03 20.62
N GLY A 298 -3.89 22.94 19.65
CA GLY A 298 -4.78 22.94 18.48
C GLY A 298 -4.56 21.76 17.54
N THR A 299 -5.62 21.35 16.84
CA THR A 299 -5.59 20.22 15.90
C THR A 299 -5.91 20.65 14.48
N ALA A 300 -4.97 20.47 13.56
CA ALA A 300 -5.18 20.68 12.13
C ALA A 300 -5.19 19.34 11.40
N SER A 301 -6.12 19.13 10.49
CA SER A 301 -6.22 17.90 9.71
C SER A 301 -6.44 18.19 8.24
N ILE A 302 -5.78 17.40 7.37
CA ILE A 302 -5.96 17.46 5.93
C ILE A 302 -6.11 16.07 5.35
N THR A 303 -7.14 15.87 4.54
CA THR A 303 -7.35 14.61 3.81
C THR A 303 -7.42 14.91 2.31
N GLY A 304 -6.48 14.35 1.55
CA GLY A 304 -6.29 14.70 0.14
C GLY A 304 -5.72 16.12 -0.04
N GLY A 305 -5.51 16.54 -1.27
CA GLY A 305 -5.03 17.87 -1.58
C GLY A 305 -3.51 18.07 -1.43
N ILE A 306 -3.09 19.34 -1.33
CA ILE A 306 -1.67 19.73 -1.38
C ILE A 306 -1.38 20.78 -0.30
N VAL A 307 -0.30 20.57 0.45
CA VAL A 307 0.38 21.60 1.23
C VAL A 307 1.61 22.04 0.42
N THR A 308 1.59 23.26 -0.10
CA THR A 308 2.66 23.75 -0.99
C THR A 308 3.94 24.14 -0.24
N GLY A 309 3.84 24.49 1.02
CA GLY A 309 4.92 24.78 1.95
C GLY A 309 5.04 23.72 3.02
N THR A 310 4.91 24.10 4.29
CA THR A 310 5.21 23.27 5.46
C THR A 310 3.98 22.76 6.20
N VAL A 311 4.15 21.61 6.81
CA VAL A 311 3.27 21.10 7.89
C VAL A 311 4.01 21.23 9.21
N SER A 312 3.42 21.86 10.22
CA SER A 312 4.07 22.09 11.51
C SER A 312 3.15 21.80 12.69
N ALA A 313 3.61 20.99 13.62
CA ALA A 313 3.00 20.84 14.93
C ALA A 313 3.97 21.38 16.00
N ASP A 314 3.57 22.44 16.69
CA ASP A 314 4.33 23.07 17.79
C ASP A 314 3.44 23.04 19.05
N ASP A 315 3.69 22.06 19.91
CA ASP A 315 2.78 21.77 21.04
C ASP A 315 1.30 21.60 20.62
N GLY A 316 1.10 21.08 19.42
CA GLY A 316 -0.23 20.84 18.83
C GLY A 316 -0.23 19.54 18.03
N THR A 317 -1.30 19.31 17.29
CA THR A 317 -1.45 18.09 16.48
C THR A 317 -1.74 18.42 15.03
N VAL A 318 -1.05 17.77 14.10
CA VAL A 318 -1.42 17.81 12.67
C VAL A 318 -1.61 16.38 12.15
N LYS A 319 -2.70 16.15 11.40
CA LYS A 319 -3.01 14.89 10.74
C LYS A 319 -3.13 15.11 9.25
N ALA A 320 -2.33 14.41 8.45
CA ALA A 320 -2.39 14.49 7.00
C ALA A 320 -2.53 13.09 6.39
N GLU A 321 -3.60 12.91 5.62
CA GLU A 321 -3.92 11.64 4.97
C GLU A 321 -4.02 11.83 3.45
N SER A 322 -3.34 10.98 2.68
CA SER A 322 -3.32 11.03 1.20
C SER A 322 -2.93 12.42 0.65
N THR A 323 -2.06 13.11 1.37
CA THR A 323 -1.70 14.51 1.13
C THR A 323 -0.29 14.63 0.59
N LYS A 324 -0.09 15.53 -0.35
CA LYS A 324 1.24 15.92 -0.84
C LYS A 324 1.74 17.15 -0.09
N VAL A 325 2.81 17.03 0.67
CA VAL A 325 3.54 18.14 1.30
C VAL A 325 4.81 18.42 0.50
N ASN A 326 4.93 19.61 -0.09
CA ASN A 326 6.06 19.87 -0.99
C ASN A 326 7.36 20.14 -0.24
N GLU A 327 7.30 20.79 0.91
CA GLU A 327 8.49 21.14 1.69
C GLU A 327 8.65 20.23 2.92
N SER A 328 8.61 20.78 4.11
CA SER A 328 8.93 20.05 5.32
C SER A 328 7.71 19.72 6.18
N VAL A 329 7.84 18.63 6.91
CA VAL A 329 6.96 18.27 8.01
C VAL A 329 7.76 18.38 9.30
N ASN A 330 7.30 19.23 10.22
CA ASN A 330 8.00 19.57 11.45
C ASN A 330 7.15 19.24 12.67
N ALA A 331 7.74 18.63 13.68
CA ALA A 331 7.14 18.43 15.00
C ALA A 331 8.08 18.99 16.06
N LYS A 332 7.60 19.96 16.86
CA LYS A 332 8.41 20.67 17.84
C LYS A 332 7.71 20.73 19.21
N ASN A 333 8.50 20.87 20.27
CA ASN A 333 7.98 21.16 21.63
C ASN A 333 6.84 20.24 22.08
N GLY A 334 6.96 18.92 21.85
CA GLY A 334 5.91 17.95 22.18
C GLY A 334 4.80 17.82 21.13
N GLY A 335 4.81 18.63 20.09
CA GLY A 335 3.85 18.54 18.98
C GLY A 335 3.88 17.21 18.26
N THR A 336 2.75 16.80 17.71
CA THR A 336 2.55 15.51 17.05
C THR A 336 2.09 15.69 15.61
N VAL A 337 2.76 15.04 14.65
CA VAL A 337 2.31 14.94 13.27
C VAL A 337 2.06 13.49 12.89
N GLU A 338 0.87 13.21 12.37
CA GLU A 338 0.49 11.92 11.82
C GLU A 338 0.33 12.03 10.30
N LEU A 339 1.14 11.28 9.54
CA LEU A 339 1.05 11.18 8.09
C LEU A 339 0.57 9.78 7.71
N LYS A 340 -0.45 9.70 6.87
CA LYS A 340 -0.95 8.44 6.30
C LYS A 340 -1.01 8.55 4.79
N GLN A 341 -0.15 7.78 4.11
CA GLN A 341 -0.01 7.84 2.66
C GLN A 341 0.45 9.23 2.16
N GLY A 342 0.58 9.40 0.85
CA GLY A 342 1.01 10.67 0.28
C GLY A 342 2.53 10.85 0.26
N SER A 343 2.98 12.12 0.28
CA SER A 343 4.41 12.43 0.23
C SER A 343 4.79 13.68 1.02
N ALA A 344 6.05 13.72 1.47
CA ALA A 344 6.64 14.88 2.13
C ALA A 344 7.99 15.26 1.50
N GLY A 345 8.36 16.54 1.55
CA GLY A 345 9.70 16.98 1.14
C GLY A 345 10.77 16.46 2.09
N ARG A 346 10.63 16.71 3.38
CA ARG A 346 11.47 16.17 4.47
C ARG A 346 10.69 16.02 5.76
N LEU A 347 11.23 15.24 6.71
CA LEU A 347 10.70 15.13 8.07
C LEU A 347 11.73 15.68 9.06
N ALA A 348 11.28 16.49 10.02
CA ALA A 348 12.12 17.01 11.09
C ALA A 348 11.36 17.03 12.42
N SER A 349 11.79 16.21 13.38
CA SER A 349 11.25 16.21 14.73
C SER A 349 12.28 16.79 15.69
N GLU A 350 11.89 17.85 16.39
CA GLU A 350 12.70 18.56 17.38
C GLU A 350 11.94 18.60 18.71
N GLY A 351 12.16 17.61 19.55
CA GLY A 351 11.40 17.45 20.80
C GLY A 351 9.93 17.10 20.62
N GLY A 352 9.48 16.77 19.40
CA GLY A 352 8.13 16.34 19.07
C GLY A 352 8.07 14.90 18.54
N ARG A 353 6.96 14.53 17.90
CA ARG A 353 6.75 13.20 17.33
C ARG A 353 6.18 13.28 15.92
N ILE A 354 6.77 12.58 14.96
CA ILE A 354 6.24 12.37 13.63
C ILE A 354 5.99 10.87 13.44
N THR A 355 4.76 10.51 13.10
CA THR A 355 4.40 9.15 12.70
C THR A 355 4.01 9.17 11.22
N ALA A 356 4.67 8.39 10.37
CA ALA A 356 4.44 8.34 8.93
C ALA A 356 4.17 6.90 8.47
N ASN A 357 2.99 6.69 7.90
CA ASN A 357 2.56 5.38 7.41
C ASN A 357 2.35 5.43 5.90
N GLY A 358 3.11 4.66 5.14
CA GLY A 358 3.07 4.60 3.68
C GLY A 358 3.45 5.92 2.99
N THR A 359 4.20 6.78 3.66
CA THR A 359 4.57 8.11 3.17
C THR A 359 5.91 8.09 2.43
N ALA A 360 5.96 8.68 1.25
CA ALA A 360 7.21 8.88 0.50
C ALA A 360 7.86 10.22 0.88
N VAL A 361 9.01 10.18 1.52
CA VAL A 361 9.82 11.35 1.88
C VAL A 361 10.91 11.54 0.85
N LYS A 362 10.94 12.68 0.15
CA LYS A 362 11.89 12.93 -0.94
C LYS A 362 13.30 13.25 -0.45
N GLY A 363 13.40 13.99 0.62
CA GLY A 363 14.65 14.42 1.26
C GLY A 363 14.91 13.66 2.55
N ASP A 364 15.45 14.36 3.54
CA ASP A 364 15.93 13.79 4.79
C ASP A 364 14.81 13.51 5.79
N ALA A 365 15.07 12.56 6.69
CA ALA A 365 14.30 12.35 7.91
C ALA A 365 15.22 12.55 9.12
N SER A 366 14.88 13.48 10.01
CA SER A 366 15.70 13.81 11.19
C SER A 366 14.88 13.83 12.48
N ALA A 367 15.52 13.36 13.56
CA ALA A 367 15.01 13.44 14.91
C ALA A 367 16.09 14.04 15.81
N ASN A 368 15.81 15.22 16.36
CA ASN A 368 16.75 16.00 17.14
C ASN A 368 16.16 16.34 18.51
N ALA A 369 17.01 16.69 19.49
CA ALA A 369 16.60 17.22 20.79
C ALA A 369 15.52 16.37 21.50
N GLY A 370 15.65 15.06 21.50
CA GLY A 370 14.66 14.12 22.06
C GLY A 370 13.44 13.83 21.16
N GLY A 371 13.38 14.40 19.99
CA GLY A 371 12.31 14.16 19.01
C GLY A 371 12.27 12.72 18.52
N THR A 372 11.12 12.31 17.99
CA THR A 372 10.89 10.96 17.48
C THR A 372 10.32 11.00 16.08
N VAL A 373 10.85 10.19 15.17
CA VAL A 373 10.28 9.91 13.86
C VAL A 373 10.03 8.41 13.74
N GLU A 374 8.77 8.02 13.50
CA GLU A 374 8.35 6.64 13.28
C GLU A 374 7.79 6.51 11.87
N MET A 375 8.31 5.55 11.12
CA MET A 375 7.84 5.29 9.76
C MET A 375 7.46 3.82 9.58
N THR A 376 6.33 3.57 8.95
CA THR A 376 5.90 2.23 8.57
C THR A 376 5.58 2.21 7.08
N GLY A 377 6.37 1.50 6.28
CA GLY A 377 6.29 1.56 4.82
C GLY A 377 6.76 2.91 4.28
N GLY A 378 6.62 3.09 2.96
CA GLY A 378 7.08 4.29 2.27
C GLY A 378 8.60 4.33 2.08
N SER A 379 9.16 5.55 1.96
CA SER A 379 10.59 5.71 1.66
C SER A 379 11.16 7.03 2.17
N VAL A 380 12.47 7.06 2.41
CA VAL A 380 13.28 8.27 2.66
C VAL A 380 14.34 8.35 1.56
N GLY A 381 14.24 9.38 0.71
CA GLY A 381 15.17 9.60 -0.41
C GLY A 381 16.49 10.25 0.00
N GLY A 382 16.52 10.94 1.12
CA GLY A 382 17.71 11.59 1.71
C GLY A 382 18.34 10.78 2.84
N ASN A 383 19.05 11.49 3.74
CA ASN A 383 19.67 10.92 4.92
C ASN A 383 18.63 10.69 6.03
N THR A 384 18.88 9.67 6.83
CA THR A 384 18.09 9.39 8.04
C THR A 384 18.98 9.63 9.27
N THR A 385 18.70 10.67 10.08
CA THR A 385 19.60 11.08 11.16
C THR A 385 18.87 11.21 12.49
N ALA A 386 19.25 10.40 13.47
CA ALA A 386 18.86 10.53 14.86
C ALA A 386 20.00 11.25 15.62
N ASP A 387 19.84 12.54 15.90
CA ASP A 387 20.80 13.37 16.64
C ASP A 387 20.23 13.74 18.01
N ASN A 388 20.62 13.03 19.05
CA ASN A 388 19.93 13.10 20.35
C ASN A 388 18.41 12.92 20.24
N GLY A 389 17.97 12.07 19.33
CA GLY A 389 16.57 11.74 19.07
C GLY A 389 16.41 10.25 18.76
N THR A 390 15.21 9.85 18.33
CA THR A 390 14.91 8.46 17.99
C THR A 390 14.29 8.38 16.61
N ILE A 391 14.81 7.51 15.76
CA ILE A 391 14.17 7.15 14.50
C ILE A 391 13.89 5.65 14.50
N GLU A 392 12.62 5.30 14.27
CA GLU A 392 12.16 3.92 14.13
C GLU A 392 11.52 3.75 12.75
N THR A 393 12.00 2.77 11.99
CA THR A 393 11.41 2.46 10.68
C THR A 393 11.01 0.99 10.60
N GLU A 394 9.88 0.71 9.97
CA GLU A 394 9.47 -0.64 9.65
C GLU A 394 9.00 -0.71 8.19
N ASN A 395 9.60 -1.61 7.41
CA ASN A 395 9.28 -1.78 5.99
C ASN A 395 9.45 -0.51 5.15
N THR A 396 10.40 0.36 5.54
CA THR A 396 10.67 1.65 4.90
C THR A 396 11.99 1.58 4.13
N ASP A 397 12.00 2.09 2.91
CA ASP A 397 13.23 2.18 2.11
C ASP A 397 13.99 3.47 2.43
N VAL A 398 15.26 3.36 2.79
CA VAL A 398 16.19 4.46 3.10
C VAL A 398 17.28 4.50 2.03
N ALA A 399 17.37 5.59 1.28
CA ALA A 399 18.24 5.65 0.10
C ALA A 399 19.70 5.99 0.40
N ASN A 400 19.98 6.89 1.35
CA ASN A 400 21.33 7.46 1.56
C ASN A 400 21.99 7.08 2.88
N GLY A 401 21.49 6.04 3.55
CA GLY A 401 22.02 5.57 4.82
C GLY A 401 21.40 6.23 6.05
N ALA A 402 21.85 5.77 7.23
CA ALA A 402 21.31 6.26 8.48
C ALA A 402 22.43 6.53 9.49
N SER A 403 22.24 7.55 10.35
CA SER A 403 23.20 7.96 11.35
C SER A 403 22.55 8.15 12.72
N ALA A 404 23.19 7.63 13.75
CA ALA A 404 22.86 7.92 15.14
C ALA A 404 24.00 8.75 15.76
N LEU A 405 23.67 9.95 16.23
CA LEU A 405 24.62 10.94 16.71
C LEU A 405 24.20 11.49 18.09
N ASN A 406 25.18 11.87 18.92
CA ASN A 406 24.95 12.59 20.17
C ASN A 406 23.95 11.93 21.14
N GLY A 407 24.02 10.61 21.29
CA GLY A 407 23.05 9.82 22.07
C GLY A 407 21.79 9.41 21.32
N GLY A 408 21.76 9.63 20.02
CA GLY A 408 20.67 9.23 19.15
C GLY A 408 20.44 7.72 19.05
N LYS A 409 19.23 7.32 18.71
CA LYS A 409 18.80 5.92 18.59
C LYS A 409 18.19 5.64 17.24
N LEU A 410 18.73 4.67 16.53
CA LEU A 410 18.15 4.13 15.30
C LEU A 410 17.58 2.74 15.53
N LYS A 411 16.37 2.50 15.07
CA LYS A 411 15.77 1.17 14.98
C LYS A 411 15.22 1.01 13.56
N LEU A 412 15.92 0.26 12.75
CA LEU A 412 15.57 0.04 11.34
C LEU A 412 15.16 -1.42 11.16
N ARG A 413 13.89 -1.65 10.84
CA ARG A 413 13.35 -2.99 10.63
C ARG A 413 12.83 -3.13 9.21
N ASN A 414 13.42 -4.05 8.47
CA ASN A 414 13.03 -4.40 7.11
C ASN A 414 13.06 -3.20 6.13
N GLY A 415 12.62 -3.40 4.88
CA GLY A 415 12.85 -2.43 3.82
C GLY A 415 14.27 -2.53 3.26
N THR A 416 14.66 -1.54 2.46
CA THR A 416 16.01 -1.42 1.91
C THR A 416 16.70 -0.22 2.56
N VAL A 417 17.84 -0.44 3.19
CA VAL A 417 18.71 0.64 3.68
C VAL A 417 19.96 0.69 2.81
N SER A 418 20.13 1.76 2.04
CA SER A 418 21.31 2.00 1.22
C SER A 418 22.24 3.03 1.87
N GLY A 419 23.52 3.03 1.55
CA GLY A 419 24.51 4.01 2.08
C GLY A 419 25.08 3.70 3.46
N GLY A 420 24.67 2.58 4.09
CA GLY A 420 25.26 2.10 5.35
C GLY A 420 24.69 2.74 6.62
N ILE A 421 25.33 2.41 7.74
CA ILE A 421 24.95 2.88 9.10
C ILE A 421 26.17 3.52 9.77
N LYS A 422 25.97 4.68 10.38
CA LYS A 422 27.00 5.36 11.18
C LYS A 422 26.48 5.59 12.60
N THR A 423 27.22 5.14 13.61
CA THR A 423 26.84 5.28 15.02
C THR A 423 28.00 5.89 15.81
N ASP A 424 27.82 7.06 16.41
CA ASP A 424 28.86 7.68 17.25
C ASP A 424 28.94 7.01 18.63
N ALA A 425 29.96 7.35 19.41
CA ALA A 425 30.29 6.70 20.67
C ALA A 425 29.14 6.71 21.71
N ALA A 426 28.32 7.74 21.73
CA ALA A 426 27.21 7.90 22.67
C ALA A 426 25.90 7.26 22.22
N SER A 427 25.83 6.83 20.95
CA SER A 427 24.62 6.43 20.25
C SER A 427 24.46 4.92 20.09
N ALA A 428 23.26 4.51 19.69
CA ALA A 428 22.96 3.11 19.43
C ALA A 428 22.13 2.92 18.14
N SER A 429 22.47 1.87 17.39
CA SER A 429 21.71 1.47 16.19
C SER A 429 21.31 0.00 16.27
N ASP A 430 20.07 -0.29 15.97
CA ASP A 430 19.51 -1.64 15.88
C ASP A 430 18.88 -1.84 14.50
N VAL A 431 19.46 -2.74 13.71
CA VAL A 431 19.08 -3.00 12.32
C VAL A 431 18.63 -4.44 12.19
N VAL A 432 17.38 -4.64 11.79
CA VAL A 432 16.77 -5.97 11.65
C VAL A 432 16.25 -6.16 10.24
N MET A 433 16.84 -7.10 9.51
CA MET A 433 16.40 -7.53 8.18
C MET A 433 15.94 -8.99 8.29
N ASP A 434 14.65 -9.22 8.52
CA ASP A 434 14.11 -10.53 8.89
C ASP A 434 13.08 -11.09 7.89
N ARG A 435 13.09 -10.58 6.66
CA ARG A 435 12.23 -11.11 5.57
C ARG A 435 12.89 -11.02 4.20
N VAL A 436 12.34 -11.76 3.26
CA VAL A 436 12.74 -11.69 1.84
C VAL A 436 12.53 -10.27 1.30
N GLY A 437 13.54 -9.74 0.62
CA GLY A 437 13.56 -8.38 0.07
C GLY A 437 14.09 -7.31 1.02
N ALA A 438 14.16 -7.57 2.32
CA ALA A 438 14.81 -6.65 3.25
C ALA A 438 16.34 -6.68 3.07
N SER A 439 16.96 -5.49 2.98
CA SER A 439 18.40 -5.41 2.73
C SER A 439 19.06 -4.18 3.35
N LEU A 440 20.27 -4.41 3.87
CA LEU A 440 21.22 -3.35 4.23
C LEU A 440 22.33 -3.32 3.17
N GLN A 441 22.59 -2.16 2.58
CA GLN A 441 23.63 -1.96 1.56
C GLN A 441 24.55 -0.81 2.04
N GLY A 442 25.82 -1.13 2.20
CA GLY A 442 26.82 -0.21 2.72
C GLY A 442 27.39 -0.65 4.07
N ASP A 443 28.43 0.05 4.52
CA ASP A 443 29.18 -0.32 5.69
C ASP A 443 28.47 0.10 6.98
N VAL A 444 28.66 -0.69 8.03
CA VAL A 444 28.31 -0.34 9.40
C VAL A 444 29.58 0.19 10.06
N SER A 445 29.57 1.44 10.49
CA SER A 445 30.74 2.16 10.97
C SER A 445 30.44 3.02 12.19
N GLY A 446 31.47 3.48 12.85
CA GLY A 446 31.40 4.38 13.99
C GLY A 446 31.98 3.78 15.29
N GLU A 447 31.84 4.51 16.39
CA GLU A 447 32.40 4.20 17.70
C GLU A 447 31.33 3.70 18.70
N GLY A 448 30.06 3.77 18.33
CA GLY A 448 28.94 3.41 19.18
C GLY A 448 28.55 1.93 19.06
N LYS A 449 27.42 1.59 19.69
CA LYS A 449 26.90 0.22 19.69
C LYS A 449 25.98 -0.01 18.50
N THR A 450 26.29 -1.00 17.68
CA THR A 450 25.43 -1.36 16.55
C THR A 450 25.11 -2.85 16.57
N ASN A 451 23.82 -3.19 16.49
CA ASN A 451 23.34 -4.54 16.30
C ASN A 451 22.80 -4.67 14.88
N VAL A 452 23.20 -5.71 14.18
CA VAL A 452 22.65 -6.09 12.87
C VAL A 452 22.11 -7.51 12.97
N THR A 453 20.83 -7.68 12.73
CA THR A 453 20.16 -8.99 12.72
C THR A 453 19.63 -9.28 11.32
N LEU A 454 20.02 -10.41 10.76
CA LEU A 454 19.62 -10.88 9.44
C LEU A 454 18.96 -12.25 9.58
N SER A 455 17.78 -12.46 9.04
CA SER A 455 17.12 -13.77 9.05
C SER A 455 16.08 -13.87 7.92
N ASN A 456 15.52 -15.05 7.68
CA ASN A 456 14.37 -15.27 6.78
C ASN A 456 14.48 -14.62 5.39
N GLY A 457 15.68 -14.57 4.80
CA GLY A 457 15.94 -13.96 3.49
C GLY A 457 16.43 -12.51 3.55
N GLY A 458 16.52 -11.93 4.74
CA GLY A 458 17.17 -10.63 4.94
C GLY A 458 18.67 -10.67 4.62
N ASN A 459 19.18 -9.60 4.04
CA ASN A 459 20.57 -9.58 3.61
C ASN A 459 21.28 -8.26 3.98
N TRP A 460 22.60 -8.35 4.14
CA TRP A 460 23.48 -7.21 4.25
C TRP A 460 24.66 -7.36 3.27
N LYS A 461 24.91 -6.29 2.51
CA LYS A 461 26.08 -6.14 1.64
C LYS A 461 26.88 -4.93 2.07
N GLY A 462 27.95 -5.17 2.81
CA GLY A 462 28.81 -4.13 3.38
C GLY A 462 29.69 -4.70 4.51
N ASN A 463 30.58 -3.88 5.04
CA ASN A 463 31.54 -4.27 6.03
C ASN A 463 31.16 -3.78 7.43
N SER A 464 31.54 -4.52 8.45
CA SER A 464 31.64 -4.01 9.81
C SER A 464 32.98 -3.28 9.94
N ALA A 465 32.95 -1.94 9.94
CA ALA A 465 34.14 -1.09 9.82
C ALA A 465 34.35 -0.10 10.98
N GLY A 466 33.46 -0.11 11.97
CA GLY A 466 33.55 0.78 13.13
C GLY A 466 34.54 0.31 14.18
N SER A 467 35.07 1.24 15.06
CA SER A 467 35.82 0.92 16.25
C SER A 467 34.94 0.62 17.47
N GLY A 468 33.63 0.82 17.35
CA GLY A 468 32.66 0.50 18.39
C GLY A 468 32.22 -0.96 18.41
N GLU A 469 31.50 -1.35 19.45
CA GLU A 469 30.96 -2.71 19.61
C GLU A 469 29.91 -3.00 18.53
N THR A 470 30.23 -3.88 17.59
CA THR A 470 29.28 -4.34 16.58
C THR A 470 28.90 -5.80 16.86
N LYS A 471 27.59 -6.06 16.96
CA LYS A 471 27.04 -7.42 17.04
C LYS A 471 26.30 -7.75 15.76
N VAL A 472 26.72 -8.79 15.08
CA VAL A 472 26.09 -9.28 13.84
C VAL A 472 25.47 -10.63 14.12
N LYS A 473 24.15 -10.70 14.05
CA LYS A 473 23.41 -11.96 14.11
C LYS A 473 22.92 -12.32 12.71
N VAL A 474 23.46 -13.38 12.14
CA VAL A 474 23.04 -13.95 10.87
C VAL A 474 22.26 -15.23 11.18
N GLY A 475 20.96 -15.08 11.42
CA GLY A 475 20.05 -16.19 11.70
C GLY A 475 19.71 -17.01 10.44
N SER A 476 18.90 -18.03 10.61
CA SER A 476 18.48 -18.94 9.55
C SER A 476 17.91 -18.18 8.33
N GLY A 477 18.39 -18.48 7.12
CA GLY A 477 18.03 -17.80 5.87
C GLY A 477 18.61 -16.41 5.68
N GLY A 478 19.27 -15.82 6.69
CA GLY A 478 19.97 -14.54 6.59
C GLY A 478 21.29 -14.65 5.83
N THR A 479 21.69 -13.56 5.18
CA THR A 479 22.97 -13.51 4.44
C THR A 479 23.71 -12.20 4.70
N TRP A 480 24.96 -12.30 5.11
CA TRP A 480 25.90 -11.19 5.15
C TRP A 480 26.95 -11.34 4.06
N THR A 481 27.13 -10.33 3.22
CA THR A 481 28.19 -10.26 2.20
C THR A 481 29.10 -9.08 2.54
N GLY A 482 30.29 -9.37 3.04
CA GLY A 482 31.21 -8.32 3.51
C GLY A 482 32.30 -8.88 4.40
N ALA A 483 33.00 -7.99 5.06
CA ALA A 483 34.10 -8.30 5.95
C ALA A 483 33.94 -7.61 7.32
N SER A 484 34.47 -8.22 8.38
CA SER A 484 34.70 -7.56 9.65
C SER A 484 36.09 -6.95 9.63
N MET A 485 36.15 -5.64 9.51
CA MET A 485 37.43 -4.91 9.38
C MET A 485 38.14 -4.69 10.73
N ASN A 486 37.38 -4.75 11.83
CA ASN A 486 37.90 -4.47 13.21
C ASN A 486 37.70 -5.68 14.12
N GLY A 487 38.57 -5.83 15.11
CA GLY A 487 38.54 -6.95 16.07
C GLY A 487 37.39 -6.91 17.09
N ASP A 488 36.54 -5.90 17.09
CA ASP A 488 35.47 -5.68 18.09
C ASP A 488 34.10 -6.15 17.66
N THR A 489 34.05 -6.86 16.52
CA THR A 489 32.81 -7.47 16.03
C THR A 489 32.59 -8.83 16.67
N ASP A 490 31.42 -9.04 17.27
CA ASP A 490 30.90 -10.35 17.66
C ASP A 490 29.92 -10.84 16.59
N VAL A 491 30.04 -12.09 16.18
CA VAL A 491 29.19 -12.69 15.16
C VAL A 491 28.45 -13.92 15.72
N ASP A 492 27.13 -13.92 15.64
CA ASP A 492 26.26 -15.06 15.89
C ASP A 492 25.78 -15.59 14.51
N LEU A 493 26.26 -16.75 14.09
CA LEU A 493 26.11 -17.26 12.74
C LEU A 493 25.31 -18.57 12.70
N GLU A 494 24.10 -18.48 12.20
CA GLU A 494 23.23 -19.62 11.89
C GLU A 494 22.91 -19.66 10.37
N GLY A 495 22.93 -18.49 9.72
CA GLY A 495 22.76 -18.30 8.28
C GLY A 495 24.09 -18.36 7.53
N LYS A 496 24.27 -17.43 6.58
CA LYS A 496 25.44 -17.37 5.71
C LYS A 496 26.18 -16.05 5.84
N TRP A 497 27.50 -16.13 6.08
CA TRP A 497 28.41 -15.01 5.92
C TRP A 497 29.30 -15.25 4.69
N LYS A 498 29.13 -14.45 3.64
CA LYS A 498 29.96 -14.44 2.45
C LYS A 498 31.06 -13.40 2.62
N GLN A 499 32.26 -13.86 2.87
CA GLN A 499 33.40 -12.98 3.09
C GLN A 499 33.96 -12.41 1.79
N THR A 500 34.29 -11.10 1.79
CA THR A 500 34.82 -10.37 0.62
C THR A 500 36.23 -9.80 0.81
N ASN A 501 36.76 -9.79 2.03
CA ASN A 501 38.09 -9.26 2.35
C ASN A 501 38.62 -9.89 3.65
N ASN A 502 39.84 -9.53 4.07
CA ASN A 502 40.34 -9.90 5.40
C ASN A 502 39.33 -9.51 6.50
N SER A 503 39.16 -10.41 7.44
CA SER A 503 38.19 -10.22 8.52
C SER A 503 38.79 -10.59 9.86
N LYS A 504 38.45 -9.82 10.89
CA LYS A 504 38.81 -10.10 12.26
C LYS A 504 37.60 -9.99 13.17
N VAL A 505 37.30 -11.03 13.92
CA VAL A 505 36.13 -11.07 14.84
C VAL A 505 36.62 -11.44 16.23
N ARG A 506 36.09 -10.79 17.23
CA ARG A 506 36.40 -11.06 18.65
C ARG A 506 35.81 -12.42 19.04
N LYS A 507 34.56 -12.66 18.75
CA LYS A 507 33.85 -13.90 19.03
C LYS A 507 32.99 -14.30 17.87
N LEU A 508 33.02 -15.58 17.49
CA LEU A 508 32.13 -16.22 16.55
C LEU A 508 31.37 -17.34 17.26
N ILE A 509 30.07 -17.17 17.43
CA ILE A 509 29.17 -18.23 17.89
C ILE A 509 28.47 -18.79 16.64
N SER A 510 28.62 -20.09 16.37
CA SER A 510 28.06 -20.70 15.20
C SER A 510 27.14 -21.87 15.56
N ASN A 511 25.90 -21.82 15.06
CA ASN A 511 24.95 -22.93 15.12
C ASN A 511 24.72 -23.48 13.71
N ASN A 512 25.63 -24.30 13.24
CA ASN A 512 25.70 -24.79 11.86
C ASN A 512 25.72 -23.69 10.80
N GLY A 513 26.21 -22.48 11.15
CA GLY A 513 26.33 -21.37 10.24
C GLY A 513 27.41 -21.59 9.17
N VAL A 514 27.32 -20.85 8.09
CA VAL A 514 28.19 -20.99 6.91
C VAL A 514 29.04 -19.72 6.76
N LEU A 515 30.37 -19.87 6.85
CA LEU A 515 31.34 -18.87 6.40
C LEU A 515 31.79 -19.25 4.98
N ASP A 516 31.37 -18.45 4.03
CA ASP A 516 31.58 -18.66 2.60
C ASP A 516 32.85 -17.90 2.15
N LYS A 517 33.87 -18.64 1.80
CA LYS A 517 35.19 -18.17 1.32
C LYS A 517 35.49 -18.57 -0.10
N THR A 518 34.44 -18.77 -0.90
CA THR A 518 34.60 -19.26 -2.27
C THR A 518 35.09 -18.21 -3.25
N ALA A 519 34.91 -16.92 -2.93
CA ALA A 519 35.40 -15.82 -3.72
C ALA A 519 36.94 -15.75 -3.64
N PRO A 520 37.64 -15.60 -4.76
CA PRO A 520 39.10 -15.45 -4.75
C PRO A 520 39.63 -14.32 -3.88
N GLU A 521 38.83 -13.23 -3.79
CA GLU A 521 39.08 -12.04 -2.98
C GLU A 521 38.75 -12.22 -1.49
N SER A 522 38.12 -13.32 -1.09
CA SER A 522 37.88 -13.60 0.32
C SER A 522 39.25 -13.75 1.03
N GLY A 523 39.58 -12.77 1.85
CA GLY A 523 40.83 -12.72 2.58
C GLY A 523 40.90 -13.68 3.76
N ASN A 524 41.89 -13.51 4.61
CA ASN A 524 42.01 -14.27 5.85
C ASN A 524 40.91 -13.93 6.86
N THR A 525 40.58 -14.87 7.73
CA THR A 525 39.62 -14.65 8.83
C THR A 525 40.31 -14.97 10.14
N ASP A 526 40.48 -13.97 11.00
CA ASP A 526 40.98 -14.14 12.35
C ASP A 526 39.80 -14.22 13.34
N ILE A 527 39.65 -15.33 14.04
CA ILE A 527 38.60 -15.58 15.02
C ILE A 527 39.24 -15.68 16.39
N GLY A 528 38.95 -14.71 17.28
CA GLY A 528 39.47 -14.71 18.66
C GLY A 528 38.93 -15.89 19.47
N GLN A 529 37.63 -16.11 19.47
CA GLN A 529 36.96 -17.23 20.14
C GLN A 529 35.89 -17.85 19.23
N LEU A 530 35.97 -19.15 19.00
CA LEU A 530 34.93 -19.91 18.32
C LEU A 530 34.10 -20.71 19.32
N SER A 531 32.79 -20.67 19.14
CA SER A 531 31.82 -21.49 19.91
C SER A 531 30.86 -22.20 18.96
N GLY A 532 30.66 -23.52 19.11
CA GLY A 532 29.69 -24.30 18.37
C GLY A 532 30.18 -24.83 17.02
N SER A 533 29.30 -25.01 16.06
CA SER A 533 29.55 -25.72 14.79
C SER A 533 29.61 -24.75 13.61
N LEU A 534 30.76 -24.62 12.97
CA LEU A 534 31.01 -23.73 11.84
C LEU A 534 31.27 -24.53 10.56
N SER A 535 30.60 -24.17 9.48
CA SER A 535 30.89 -24.67 8.14
C SER A 535 31.71 -23.64 7.35
N LEU A 536 32.88 -24.03 6.87
CA LEU A 536 33.76 -23.24 6.00
C LEU A 536 33.64 -23.74 4.57
N ILE A 537 33.21 -22.87 3.65
CA ILE A 537 33.08 -23.26 2.25
C ILE A 537 34.14 -22.58 1.40
N TYR A 538 34.85 -23.37 0.61
CA TYR A 538 35.90 -22.94 -0.31
C TYR A 538 35.59 -23.38 -1.73
N ALA A 539 36.21 -22.74 -2.73
CA ALA A 539 36.21 -23.16 -4.10
C ALA A 539 37.60 -23.62 -4.53
N HIS A 540 37.68 -24.52 -5.51
CA HIS A 540 38.91 -24.85 -6.17
C HIS A 540 39.17 -23.94 -7.39
N ASP A 541 40.42 -23.80 -7.76
CA ASP A 541 40.79 -23.24 -9.02
C ASP A 541 40.31 -24.17 -10.17
N LYS A 542 39.58 -23.65 -11.13
CA LYS A 542 39.01 -24.44 -12.25
C LYS A 542 40.06 -25.12 -13.10
N THR A 543 41.26 -24.53 -13.17
CA THR A 543 42.40 -25.05 -13.96
C THR A 543 43.33 -25.95 -13.14
N ASN A 544 43.34 -25.81 -11.82
CA ASN A 544 44.11 -26.62 -10.89
C ASN A 544 43.27 -27.05 -9.69
N PRO A 545 42.54 -28.17 -9.72
CA PRO A 545 41.69 -28.64 -8.68
C PRO A 545 42.37 -28.95 -7.34
N THR A 546 43.71 -28.98 -7.30
CA THR A 546 44.47 -29.08 -6.04
C THR A 546 44.73 -27.74 -5.38
N LYS A 547 44.41 -26.61 -6.05
CA LYS A 547 44.54 -25.26 -5.51
C LYS A 547 43.22 -24.78 -4.99
N VAL A 548 43.12 -24.52 -3.69
CA VAL A 548 41.97 -23.97 -3.02
C VAL A 548 42.04 -22.44 -3.03
N LEU A 549 40.97 -21.78 -3.51
CA LEU A 549 40.85 -20.32 -3.55
C LEU A 549 40.51 -19.74 -2.16
N GLY A 550 40.56 -18.42 -1.99
CA GLY A 550 40.29 -17.70 -0.75
C GLY A 550 41.40 -17.79 0.29
N GLY A 551 41.34 -16.92 1.29
CA GLY A 551 42.29 -16.82 2.39
C GLY A 551 42.09 -17.90 3.47
N GLY A 552 43.03 -18.05 4.39
CA GLY A 552 42.93 -18.97 5.50
C GLY A 552 41.95 -18.52 6.60
N THR A 553 41.65 -19.43 7.52
CA THR A 553 40.86 -19.17 8.72
C THR A 553 41.74 -19.51 9.91
N PHE A 554 41.96 -18.52 10.81
CA PHE A 554 42.80 -18.59 11.96
C PHE A 554 41.94 -18.52 13.23
N ILE A 555 41.92 -19.55 14.05
CA ILE A 555 41.13 -19.63 15.27
C ILE A 555 42.09 -19.58 16.46
N ALA A 556 41.99 -18.52 17.27
CA ALA A 556 42.87 -18.35 18.41
C ALA A 556 42.49 -19.28 19.56
N ALA A 557 41.20 -19.38 19.88
CA ALA A 557 40.67 -20.24 20.95
C ALA A 557 39.30 -20.82 20.53
N ALA A 558 38.93 -21.94 21.15
CA ALA A 558 37.64 -22.58 20.91
C ALA A 558 37.02 -23.11 22.22
N ASP A 559 35.70 -22.98 22.35
CA ASP A 559 34.94 -23.58 23.42
C ASP A 559 34.88 -25.11 23.28
N ALA A 560 34.75 -25.84 24.40
CA ALA A 560 34.67 -27.28 24.40
C ALA A 560 33.52 -27.80 23.53
N GLY A 561 33.81 -28.74 22.63
CA GLY A 561 32.83 -29.30 21.70
C GLY A 561 32.65 -28.52 20.41
N SER A 562 33.40 -27.46 20.18
CA SER A 562 33.38 -26.73 18.91
C SER A 562 33.82 -27.58 17.73
N THR A 563 33.17 -27.37 16.56
CA THR A 563 33.45 -28.15 15.35
C THR A 563 33.60 -27.23 14.13
N VAL A 564 34.49 -27.62 13.22
CA VAL A 564 34.65 -26.99 11.90
C VAL A 564 34.45 -28.04 10.81
N ASP A 565 33.52 -27.77 9.91
CA ASP A 565 33.26 -28.60 8.72
C ASP A 565 33.75 -27.82 7.50
N MET A 566 34.85 -28.24 6.91
CA MET A 566 35.44 -27.59 5.74
C MET A 566 34.97 -28.27 4.46
N ILE A 567 34.36 -27.50 3.57
CA ILE A 567 33.69 -28.00 2.40
C ILE A 567 34.26 -27.32 1.14
N THR A 568 34.58 -28.07 0.12
CA THR A 568 34.95 -27.53 -1.18
C THR A 568 34.06 -28.07 -2.29
N ASP A 569 33.99 -27.40 -3.41
CA ASP A 569 33.28 -27.88 -4.58
C ASP A 569 33.97 -29.15 -5.18
N ASN A 570 33.26 -29.76 -6.09
CA ASN A 570 33.72 -31.02 -6.72
C ASN A 570 34.77 -30.77 -7.86
N ALA A 571 34.84 -29.56 -8.44
CA ALA A 571 35.81 -29.09 -9.44
C ALA A 571 36.30 -30.15 -10.45
N GLY A 572 35.46 -31.10 -10.85
CA GLY A 572 35.79 -32.18 -11.74
C GLY A 572 36.59 -33.32 -11.12
N LEU A 573 36.72 -33.36 -9.77
CA LEU A 573 37.28 -34.48 -9.05
C LEU A 573 36.31 -35.66 -9.06
N ASP A 574 36.77 -36.82 -9.47
CA ASP A 574 35.99 -38.06 -9.37
C ASP A 574 36.27 -38.72 -8.00
N THR A 575 35.44 -38.40 -7.03
CA THR A 575 35.58 -38.94 -5.68
C THR A 575 35.24 -40.43 -5.57
N ASN A 576 34.61 -41.01 -6.57
CA ASN A 576 34.25 -42.41 -6.67
C ASN A 576 35.20 -43.23 -7.50
N SER A 577 36.21 -42.62 -8.14
CA SER A 577 37.16 -43.29 -8.97
C SER A 577 38.00 -44.29 -8.17
N LYS A 578 38.18 -45.50 -8.73
CA LYS A 578 39.10 -46.51 -8.20
C LYS A 578 40.54 -46.33 -8.68
N LYS A 579 40.80 -45.42 -9.62
CA LYS A 579 42.12 -45.16 -10.18
C LYS A 579 43.00 -44.46 -9.17
N ALA A 580 44.28 -44.91 -9.05
CA ALA A 580 45.22 -44.29 -8.11
C ALA A 580 45.48 -42.81 -8.36
N ALA A 581 45.54 -42.36 -9.64
CA ALA A 581 45.72 -40.96 -10.01
C ALA A 581 44.59 -40.08 -9.49
N ASP A 582 43.36 -40.48 -9.62
CA ASP A 582 42.19 -39.71 -9.15
C ASP A 582 42.13 -39.67 -7.62
N LYS A 583 42.46 -40.77 -6.96
CA LYS A 583 42.58 -40.79 -5.49
C LYS A 583 43.65 -39.87 -4.98
N ASN A 584 44.82 -39.80 -5.65
CA ASN A 584 45.87 -38.85 -5.30
C ASN A 584 45.39 -37.40 -5.45
N ARG A 585 44.72 -37.06 -6.56
CA ARG A 585 44.17 -35.70 -6.77
C ARG A 585 43.13 -35.33 -5.71
N VAL A 586 42.27 -36.26 -5.31
CA VAL A 586 41.32 -36.05 -4.21
C VAL A 586 42.06 -35.80 -2.89
N SER A 587 43.13 -36.60 -2.62
CA SER A 587 43.94 -36.41 -1.40
C SER A 587 44.68 -35.08 -1.40
N GLU A 588 45.25 -34.66 -2.52
CA GLU A 588 45.90 -33.34 -2.68
C GLU A 588 44.90 -32.20 -2.47
N ALA A 589 43.70 -32.28 -3.02
CA ALA A 589 42.66 -31.27 -2.85
C ALA A 589 42.19 -31.18 -1.39
N LEU A 590 42.03 -32.30 -0.69
CA LEU A 590 41.72 -32.33 0.73
C LEU A 590 42.83 -31.76 1.61
N ASN A 591 44.12 -32.03 1.28
CA ASN A 591 45.26 -31.46 1.97
C ASN A 591 45.34 -29.94 1.77
N ALA A 592 45.15 -29.47 0.52
CA ALA A 592 45.09 -28.04 0.25
C ALA A 592 43.94 -27.33 1.00
N LEU A 593 42.80 -28.02 1.13
CA LEU A 593 41.67 -27.51 1.93
C LEU A 593 42.03 -27.46 3.42
N ALA A 594 42.61 -28.53 3.96
CA ALA A 594 43.07 -28.58 5.35
C ALA A 594 44.04 -27.47 5.68
N GLY A 595 44.96 -27.13 4.82
CA GLY A 595 45.95 -26.03 4.97
C GLY A 595 45.33 -24.63 5.03
N LYS A 596 44.00 -24.50 4.79
CA LYS A 596 43.28 -23.23 4.97
C LYS A 596 42.84 -22.94 6.41
N LEU A 597 43.03 -23.89 7.32
CA LEU A 597 42.59 -23.73 8.71
C LEU A 597 43.80 -23.83 9.66
N GLN A 598 43.92 -22.89 10.59
CA GLN A 598 44.88 -22.91 11.68
C GLN A 598 44.18 -22.72 13.03
N TYR A 599 44.61 -23.51 14.03
CA TYR A 599 44.09 -23.43 15.39
C TYR A 599 45.22 -23.20 16.39
N THR A 600 45.45 -21.96 16.77
CA THR A 600 46.56 -21.59 17.68
C THR A 600 46.31 -21.98 19.13
N GLY A 601 45.05 -22.10 19.58
CA GLY A 601 44.70 -22.60 20.92
C GLY A 601 45.27 -23.99 21.19
N TYR A 602 45.50 -24.79 20.18
CA TYR A 602 46.14 -26.10 20.33
C TYR A 602 47.55 -26.02 20.89
N GLN A 603 48.30 -24.93 20.64
CA GLN A 603 49.64 -24.67 21.21
C GLN A 603 49.61 -24.57 22.73
N ASN A 604 48.52 -24.02 23.27
CA ASN A 604 48.29 -23.84 24.67
C ASN A 604 47.70 -25.08 25.37
N GLY A 605 47.67 -26.23 24.67
CA GLY A 605 47.13 -27.47 25.17
C GLY A 605 45.62 -27.66 25.01
N GLU A 606 44.93 -26.72 24.36
CA GLU A 606 43.50 -26.83 24.10
C GLU A 606 43.22 -27.96 23.07
N ARG A 607 42.20 -28.79 23.35
CA ARG A 607 41.74 -29.87 22.45
C ARG A 607 40.28 -29.73 22.14
N ASN A 608 39.77 -28.51 22.19
CA ASN A 608 38.35 -28.18 22.16
C ASN A 608 37.75 -28.25 20.73
N LEU A 609 38.58 -28.07 19.68
CA LEU A 609 38.14 -28.03 18.30
C LEU A 609 38.30 -29.36 17.62
N LYS A 610 37.21 -29.83 16.94
CA LYS A 610 37.21 -30.98 16.03
C LYS A 610 36.89 -30.51 14.62
N GLY A 611 37.37 -31.20 13.59
CA GLY A 611 37.15 -30.80 12.19
C GLY A 611 36.88 -31.97 11.26
N LYS A 612 36.27 -31.65 10.12
CA LYS A 612 36.04 -32.56 8.98
C LYS A 612 36.36 -31.84 7.71
N LEU A 613 36.83 -32.64 6.69
CA LEU A 613 36.99 -32.19 5.32
C LEU A 613 35.97 -32.88 4.43
N ARG A 614 35.37 -32.12 3.51
CA ARG A 614 34.39 -32.66 2.57
C ARG A 614 34.59 -32.09 1.17
N ILE A 615 34.22 -32.89 0.17
CA ILE A 615 34.00 -32.44 -1.20
C ILE A 615 32.49 -32.42 -1.43
N ALA A 616 31.96 -31.34 -1.96
CA ALA A 616 30.54 -31.12 -2.16
C ALA A 616 29.95 -32.07 -3.22
N GLU A 617 28.65 -32.25 -3.17
CA GLU A 617 27.88 -33.03 -4.14
C GLU A 617 27.95 -32.42 -5.55
N GLY A 618 27.89 -33.28 -6.59
CA GLY A 618 27.59 -32.90 -7.95
C GLY A 618 26.10 -32.61 -8.18
N LEU A 619 25.67 -32.53 -9.44
CA LEU A 619 24.26 -32.27 -9.76
C LEU A 619 23.37 -33.48 -9.49
N THR A 620 23.84 -34.71 -9.76
CA THR A 620 23.15 -35.96 -9.50
C THR A 620 23.96 -36.90 -8.62
N SER A 621 23.32 -37.89 -8.04
CA SER A 621 23.98 -38.89 -7.21
C SER A 621 25.06 -39.69 -7.95
N SER A 622 24.98 -39.81 -9.25
CA SER A 622 25.98 -40.50 -10.08
C SER A 622 27.33 -39.77 -10.18
N SER A 623 27.35 -38.47 -9.86
CA SER A 623 28.55 -37.63 -9.78
C SER A 623 28.85 -37.16 -8.35
N ALA A 624 28.05 -37.52 -7.38
CA ALA A 624 28.20 -37.10 -5.99
C ALA A 624 29.04 -38.12 -5.21
N GLY A 625 30.20 -37.70 -4.80
CA GLY A 625 30.92 -38.36 -3.72
C GLY A 625 31.12 -37.35 -2.61
N LEU A 626 30.30 -37.40 -1.56
CA LEU A 626 30.65 -36.72 -0.30
C LEU A 626 31.79 -37.54 0.34
N LYS A 627 33.01 -37.03 0.25
CA LYS A 627 34.10 -37.60 1.01
C LYS A 627 34.29 -36.85 2.29
N THR A 628 34.25 -37.52 3.40
CA THR A 628 34.44 -36.94 4.74
C THR A 628 35.71 -37.50 5.34
N GLU A 629 36.63 -36.63 5.73
CA GLU A 629 37.87 -36.98 6.41
C GLU A 629 37.97 -36.19 7.70
N ALA A 630 38.36 -36.85 8.80
CA ALA A 630 38.64 -36.18 10.06
C ALA A 630 39.93 -35.34 9.95
N LEU A 631 39.93 -34.17 10.53
CA LEU A 631 41.09 -33.30 10.64
C LEU A 631 41.92 -33.67 11.85
N SER A 632 43.22 -33.84 11.65
CA SER A 632 44.19 -33.94 12.72
C SER A 632 45.07 -32.69 12.77
N PHE A 633 45.31 -32.17 13.98
CA PHE A 633 46.22 -31.05 14.21
C PHE A 633 47.63 -31.53 14.42
N LYS A 634 48.58 -31.00 13.67
CA LYS A 634 50.04 -31.26 13.84
C LYS A 634 50.78 -29.97 14.08
N ARG A 635 51.84 -30.05 14.89
CA ARG A 635 52.75 -28.95 15.14
C ARG A 635 53.71 -28.82 14.00
N ASP A 636 53.73 -27.67 13.30
CA ASP A 636 54.79 -27.37 12.33
C ASP A 636 56.07 -26.92 13.04
N GLY A 637 57.18 -26.84 12.26
CA GLY A 637 58.49 -26.44 12.82
C GLY A 637 58.57 -24.97 13.26
N GLN A 638 57.53 -24.15 13.05
CA GLN A 638 57.46 -22.73 13.38
C GLN A 638 56.52 -22.43 14.52
N GLY A 639 55.93 -23.43 15.15
CA GLY A 639 55.01 -23.26 16.29
C GLY A 639 53.53 -23.11 15.93
N TYR A 640 53.18 -23.16 14.65
CA TYR A 640 51.80 -23.22 14.20
C TYR A 640 51.34 -24.65 14.01
N PHE A 641 50.03 -24.86 14.11
CA PHE A 641 49.47 -26.18 13.87
C PHE A 641 48.77 -26.20 12.50
N ASP A 642 49.31 -26.99 11.63
CA ASP A 642 48.67 -27.34 10.35
C ASP A 642 47.90 -28.64 10.47
N TYR A 643 46.90 -28.73 9.61
CA TYR A 643 46.07 -29.91 9.54
C TYR A 643 46.66 -30.91 8.53
N THR A 644 46.78 -32.14 8.96
CA THR A 644 46.96 -33.24 8.02
C THR A 644 45.74 -34.11 8.12
N PRO A 645 45.09 -34.45 6.99
CA PRO A 645 44.00 -35.40 7.03
C PRO A 645 44.49 -36.68 7.66
N ALA A 646 43.73 -37.28 8.55
CA ALA A 646 44.04 -38.63 9.04
C ALA A 646 44.19 -39.56 7.82
N LYS A 647 45.19 -40.44 7.81
CA LYS A 647 45.30 -41.46 6.79
C LYS A 647 43.95 -42.19 6.70
N PRO A 648 43.43 -42.39 5.48
CA PRO A 648 42.11 -42.99 5.33
C PRO A 648 42.14 -44.47 5.73
N ASP A 649 41.80 -44.79 6.97
CA ASP A 649 41.39 -46.13 7.35
C ASP A 649 39.92 -46.36 6.95
N LYS A 650 39.63 -46.28 5.68
CA LYS A 650 38.33 -46.33 4.99
C LYS A 650 37.61 -44.97 4.98
N PRO A 651 37.54 -44.33 3.82
CA PRO A 651 36.63 -43.21 3.64
C PRO A 651 35.17 -43.71 3.84
N GLU A 652 34.41 -43.11 4.74
CA GLU A 652 32.96 -43.17 4.67
C GLU A 652 32.50 -42.41 3.41
N ILE A 653 32.57 -43.14 2.27
CA ILE A 653 31.86 -42.76 1.08
C ILE A 653 30.41 -43.06 1.40
N GLU A 654 29.54 -42.10 1.50
CA GLU A 654 28.11 -42.36 1.31
C GLU A 654 27.93 -42.78 -0.16
N THR A 655 28.39 -44.03 -0.48
CA THR A 655 28.05 -44.72 -1.71
C THR A 655 26.67 -45.25 -1.56
N GLY A 656 25.70 -44.44 -1.68
CA GLY A 656 24.31 -44.85 -1.64
C GLY A 656 23.56 -44.20 -2.82
N ASP A 657 22.44 -44.81 -3.06
CA ASP A 657 21.44 -44.38 -4.01
C ASP A 657 20.65 -43.22 -3.40
N TYR A 658 21.34 -42.12 -3.02
CA TYR A 658 20.70 -40.95 -2.39
C TYR A 658 20.43 -39.83 -3.39
N GLU A 659 19.46 -38.99 -3.10
CA GLU A 659 19.23 -37.75 -3.85
C GLU A 659 20.22 -36.68 -3.44
N THR A 660 20.84 -36.00 -4.40
CA THR A 660 21.60 -34.80 -4.11
C THR A 660 20.69 -33.67 -3.62
N SER A 661 21.28 -32.69 -2.97
CA SER A 661 20.53 -31.49 -2.51
C SER A 661 19.86 -30.75 -3.67
N ILE A 662 20.50 -30.68 -4.83
CA ILE A 662 19.92 -30.08 -6.05
C ILE A 662 18.73 -30.88 -6.57
N MET A 663 18.83 -32.22 -6.58
CA MET A 663 17.69 -33.07 -6.95
C MET A 663 16.50 -32.89 -6.01
N SER A 664 16.74 -32.86 -4.69
CA SER A 664 15.73 -32.61 -3.68
C SER A 664 15.08 -31.21 -3.81
N SER A 665 15.87 -30.19 -4.08
CA SER A 665 15.36 -28.82 -4.31
C SER A 665 14.57 -28.74 -5.62
N THR A 666 15.01 -29.40 -6.69
CA THR A 666 14.27 -29.52 -7.96
C THR A 666 12.98 -30.30 -7.79
N ARG A 667 12.99 -31.40 -7.04
CA ARG A 667 11.77 -32.13 -6.67
C ARG A 667 10.77 -31.22 -5.96
N SER A 668 11.24 -30.37 -5.05
CA SER A 668 10.38 -29.43 -4.34
C SER A 668 9.67 -28.48 -5.30
N ALA A 669 10.36 -27.99 -6.35
CA ALA A 669 9.76 -27.14 -7.38
C ALA A 669 8.69 -27.87 -8.22
N LEU A 670 8.92 -29.13 -8.57
CA LEU A 670 7.96 -29.95 -9.30
C LEU A 670 6.73 -30.28 -8.43
N THR A 671 6.95 -30.66 -7.17
CA THR A 671 5.88 -30.90 -6.20
C THR A 671 5.03 -29.65 -5.96
N SER A 672 5.64 -28.48 -5.91
CA SER A 672 4.92 -27.19 -5.80
C SER A 672 3.90 -27.01 -6.91
N SER A 673 4.28 -27.26 -8.16
CA SER A 673 3.36 -27.16 -9.31
C SER A 673 2.17 -28.12 -9.20
N ILE A 674 2.39 -29.36 -8.75
CA ILE A 674 1.33 -30.35 -8.53
C ILE A 674 0.36 -29.89 -7.44
N LEU A 675 0.90 -29.34 -6.35
CA LEU A 675 0.09 -28.88 -5.20
C LEU A 675 -0.66 -27.57 -5.50
N VAL A 676 -0.12 -26.69 -6.33
CA VAL A 676 -0.84 -25.52 -6.85
C VAL A 676 -2.05 -25.94 -7.67
N TRP A 677 -1.92 -26.95 -8.53
CA TRP A 677 -3.05 -27.56 -9.25
C TRP A 677 -4.11 -28.14 -8.30
N ARG A 678 -3.67 -28.94 -7.32
CA ARG A 678 -4.56 -29.50 -6.28
C ARG A 678 -5.31 -28.42 -5.51
N ASN A 679 -4.61 -27.37 -5.10
CA ASN A 679 -5.19 -26.24 -4.35
C ASN A 679 -6.30 -25.52 -5.15
N ASP A 680 -6.14 -25.38 -6.46
CA ASP A 680 -7.12 -24.74 -7.32
C ASP A 680 -8.32 -25.67 -7.64
N MET A 681 -8.14 -26.99 -7.68
CA MET A 681 -9.23 -27.97 -7.91
C MET A 681 -10.22 -28.04 -6.74
N ASN A 682 -9.75 -27.93 -5.52
CA ASN A 682 -10.56 -28.13 -4.32
C ASN A 682 -11.44 -26.93 -3.92
N ASP A 683 -11.51 -25.88 -4.76
CA ASP A 683 -12.13 -24.63 -4.36
C ASP A 683 -13.46 -24.32 -5.05
N MET A 684 -14.21 -25.33 -5.38
CA MET A 684 -15.39 -25.23 -6.24
C MET A 684 -16.65 -24.75 -5.52
N TYR A 685 -16.83 -25.10 -4.27
CA TYR A 685 -17.92 -24.64 -3.43
C TYR A 685 -17.92 -23.12 -3.23
N LYS A 686 -16.74 -22.52 -3.27
CA LYS A 686 -16.52 -21.09 -3.05
C LYS A 686 -16.78 -20.23 -4.29
N ARG A 687 -16.96 -20.87 -5.44
CA ARG A 687 -17.07 -20.21 -6.74
C ARG A 687 -18.42 -19.56 -6.98
N MET A 688 -19.48 -20.15 -6.47
CA MET A 688 -20.82 -19.82 -6.88
C MET A 688 -21.69 -19.16 -5.80
N GLY A 689 -21.14 -18.90 -4.62
CA GLY A 689 -21.96 -18.49 -3.49
C GLY A 689 -23.05 -19.54 -3.21
N ASP A 690 -24.13 -19.12 -2.60
CA ASP A 690 -25.25 -20.05 -2.35
C ASP A 690 -26.22 -20.09 -3.58
N LEU A 691 -25.80 -20.71 -4.69
CA LEU A 691 -26.68 -20.99 -5.85
C LEU A 691 -27.91 -21.83 -5.49
N ARG A 692 -27.90 -22.40 -4.29
CA ARG A 692 -28.97 -23.22 -3.77
C ARG A 692 -30.24 -22.46 -3.39
N ILE A 693 -30.26 -21.14 -3.60
CA ILE A 693 -31.41 -20.28 -3.36
C ILE A 693 -31.95 -19.73 -4.69
N GLY A 694 -32.35 -20.62 -5.61
CA GLY A 694 -33.18 -20.25 -6.77
C GLY A 694 -32.64 -19.18 -7.71
N ALA A 695 -31.33 -18.96 -7.76
CA ALA A 695 -30.70 -17.93 -8.56
C ALA A 695 -30.93 -18.19 -10.06
N GLU A 696 -31.28 -17.17 -10.79
CA GLU A 696 -31.29 -17.10 -12.23
C GLU A 696 -29.87 -17.20 -12.80
N SER A 697 -29.69 -17.13 -14.09
CA SER A 697 -28.42 -17.01 -14.78
C SER A 697 -27.55 -15.91 -14.14
N GLY A 698 -26.24 -16.04 -14.16
CA GLY A 698 -25.41 -15.03 -13.49
C GLY A 698 -23.97 -14.95 -13.96
N LEU A 699 -23.36 -13.80 -13.66
CA LEU A 699 -21.94 -13.53 -13.80
C LEU A 699 -21.33 -13.47 -12.40
N TRP A 700 -20.16 -14.05 -12.21
CA TRP A 700 -19.44 -13.98 -10.96
C TRP A 700 -17.95 -13.73 -11.16
N ALA A 701 -17.36 -13.09 -10.18
CA ALA A 701 -15.92 -12.90 -10.09
C ALA A 701 -15.45 -13.14 -8.65
N ARG A 702 -14.27 -13.71 -8.49
CA ARG A 702 -13.65 -13.87 -7.19
C ARG A 702 -12.14 -13.65 -7.24
N ALA A 703 -11.59 -13.19 -6.13
CA ALA A 703 -10.17 -13.18 -5.85
C ALA A 703 -9.92 -13.99 -4.57
N TYR A 704 -8.83 -14.73 -4.55
CA TYR A 704 -8.40 -15.43 -3.37
C TYR A 704 -6.88 -15.45 -3.28
N GLY A 705 -6.39 -15.55 -2.07
CA GLY A 705 -4.96 -15.63 -1.82
C GLY A 705 -4.69 -16.35 -0.51
N GLY A 706 -3.47 -16.83 -0.38
CA GLY A 706 -3.13 -17.62 0.78
C GLY A 706 -1.70 -18.11 0.76
N ARG A 707 -1.46 -19.07 1.63
CA ARG A 707 -0.20 -19.77 1.70
C ARG A 707 -0.45 -21.26 1.85
N ILE A 708 0.21 -22.04 1.00
CA ILE A 708 0.28 -23.50 1.09
C ILE A 708 1.70 -23.94 1.41
N SER A 709 1.83 -25.04 2.11
CA SER A 709 3.12 -25.63 2.45
C SER A 709 3.07 -27.15 2.36
N TYR A 710 4.25 -27.74 2.18
CA TYR A 710 4.45 -29.19 2.11
C TYR A 710 5.86 -29.55 2.59
N ASP A 711 5.97 -30.60 3.42
CA ASP A 711 7.27 -31.10 3.86
C ASP A 711 7.22 -32.63 4.05
N ALA A 712 7.44 -33.34 2.98
CA ALA A 712 7.55 -34.78 2.96
C ALA A 712 8.27 -35.28 1.70
N ASN A 713 8.54 -36.58 1.59
CA ASN A 713 9.14 -37.23 0.41
C ASN A 713 10.41 -36.53 -0.09
N ASN A 714 11.26 -36.06 0.81
CA ASN A 714 12.46 -35.27 0.51
C ASN A 714 12.20 -33.99 -0.33
N ALA A 715 10.96 -33.48 -0.30
CA ALA A 715 10.58 -32.21 -0.88
C ALA A 715 10.08 -31.25 0.22
N TYR A 716 10.34 -29.99 0.08
CA TYR A 716 9.82 -28.91 0.92
C TYR A 716 9.38 -27.75 0.03
N MET A 717 8.19 -27.25 0.26
CA MET A 717 7.74 -26.04 -0.39
C MET A 717 6.89 -25.20 0.56
N LYS A 718 6.98 -23.90 0.38
CA LYS A 718 6.10 -22.91 0.98
C LYS A 718 5.79 -21.91 -0.11
N ASP A 719 4.53 -21.82 -0.53
CA ASP A 719 4.07 -20.98 -1.61
C ASP A 719 3.04 -19.98 -1.12
N SER A 720 3.30 -18.71 -1.33
CA SER A 720 2.35 -17.62 -1.12
C SER A 720 1.80 -17.20 -2.47
N TYR A 721 0.50 -17.29 -2.64
CA TYR A 721 -0.15 -17.09 -3.94
C TYR A 721 -1.35 -16.14 -3.84
N TRP A 722 -1.67 -15.56 -4.98
CA TRP A 722 -2.94 -14.92 -5.23
C TRP A 722 -3.57 -15.47 -6.52
N ALA A 723 -4.88 -15.42 -6.59
CA ALA A 723 -5.62 -15.92 -7.74
C ALA A 723 -6.87 -15.09 -8.01
N ALA A 724 -7.27 -15.03 -9.26
CA ALA A 724 -8.52 -14.44 -9.69
C ALA A 724 -9.26 -15.39 -10.63
N GLN A 725 -10.57 -15.42 -10.51
CA GLN A 725 -11.43 -16.21 -11.39
C GLN A 725 -12.66 -15.40 -11.77
N VAL A 726 -13.10 -15.57 -13.02
CA VAL A 726 -14.35 -15.02 -13.53
C VAL A 726 -15.13 -16.14 -14.22
N GLY A 727 -16.44 -16.12 -14.10
CA GLY A 727 -17.26 -17.12 -14.72
C GLY A 727 -18.71 -16.66 -14.90
N MET A 728 -19.42 -17.38 -15.75
CA MET A 728 -20.84 -17.15 -16.02
C MET A 728 -21.58 -18.48 -16.11
N ASP A 729 -22.84 -18.45 -15.73
CA ASP A 729 -23.76 -19.59 -15.85
C ASP A 729 -25.13 -19.19 -16.37
N LYS A 730 -25.81 -20.18 -16.96
CA LYS A 730 -27.16 -20.09 -17.43
C LYS A 730 -28.03 -21.16 -16.80
N ARG A 731 -29.15 -20.77 -16.24
CA ARG A 731 -30.19 -21.70 -15.78
C ARG A 731 -30.97 -22.27 -16.95
N LEU A 732 -31.03 -23.58 -17.08
CA LEU A 732 -31.82 -24.27 -18.07
C LEU A 732 -33.23 -24.56 -17.53
N ALA A 733 -34.18 -24.77 -18.41
CA ALA A 733 -35.57 -25.12 -18.08
C ALA A 733 -35.65 -26.45 -17.25
N SER A 734 -34.65 -27.32 -17.40
CA SER A 734 -34.51 -28.57 -16.62
C SER A 734 -34.04 -28.35 -15.17
N GLY A 735 -33.81 -27.10 -14.76
CA GLY A 735 -33.29 -26.76 -13.39
C GLY A 735 -31.78 -26.91 -13.23
N TRP A 736 -31.03 -27.26 -14.26
CA TRP A 736 -29.58 -27.24 -14.28
C TRP A 736 -29.03 -25.84 -14.51
N HIS A 737 -28.01 -25.47 -13.73
CA HIS A 737 -27.15 -24.33 -14.01
C HIS A 737 -25.90 -24.84 -14.74
N VAL A 738 -25.68 -24.42 -15.96
CA VAL A 738 -24.49 -24.78 -16.74
C VAL A 738 -23.67 -23.54 -17.00
N GLY A 739 -22.37 -23.63 -16.85
CA GLY A 739 -21.50 -22.48 -16.94
C GLY A 739 -20.06 -22.78 -17.28
N GLY A 740 -19.29 -21.72 -17.47
CA GLY A 740 -17.86 -21.76 -17.69
C GLY A 740 -17.12 -20.73 -16.86
N ALA A 741 -15.85 -20.97 -16.62
CA ALA A 741 -14.99 -20.07 -15.88
C ALA A 741 -13.57 -20.05 -16.42
N PHE A 742 -12.91 -18.90 -16.27
CA PHE A 742 -11.48 -18.72 -16.48
C PHE A 742 -10.83 -18.35 -15.16
N GLY A 743 -9.63 -18.88 -14.90
CA GLY A 743 -8.86 -18.62 -13.70
C GLY A 743 -7.39 -18.36 -13.98
N TYR A 744 -6.79 -17.53 -13.13
CA TYR A 744 -5.36 -17.27 -13.10
C TYR A 744 -4.86 -17.31 -11.65
N THR A 745 -3.74 -18.00 -11.44
CA THR A 745 -3.05 -18.05 -10.14
C THR A 745 -1.58 -17.69 -10.37
N ASP A 746 -1.03 -16.89 -9.46
CA ASP A 746 0.37 -16.48 -9.43
C ASP A 746 0.93 -16.72 -8.03
N GLY A 747 2.00 -17.50 -7.93
CA GLY A 747 2.63 -17.89 -6.70
C GLY A 747 4.06 -17.42 -6.59
N SER A 748 4.56 -17.37 -5.36
CA SER A 748 5.97 -17.19 -5.04
C SER A 748 6.37 -18.22 -4.01
N ALA A 749 7.16 -19.18 -4.45
CA ALA A 749 7.48 -20.36 -3.68
C ALA A 749 8.94 -20.37 -3.21
N THR A 750 9.13 -20.88 -2.00
CA THR A 750 10.45 -21.24 -1.46
C THR A 750 10.54 -22.76 -1.35
N TYR A 751 11.68 -23.29 -1.80
CA TYR A 751 11.94 -24.72 -1.84
C TYR A 751 13.04 -25.14 -0.87
N ARG A 752 13.25 -26.44 -0.74
CA ARG A 752 14.29 -27.01 0.11
C ARG A 752 15.67 -26.38 -0.24
N TYR A 753 16.46 -26.14 0.78
CA TYR A 753 17.78 -25.49 0.71
C TYR A 753 17.78 -24.06 0.14
N GLY A 754 16.65 -23.35 0.29
CA GLY A 754 16.53 -21.94 -0.14
C GLY A 754 16.23 -21.77 -1.62
N GLY A 755 15.88 -22.83 -2.33
CA GLY A 755 15.37 -22.75 -3.71
C GLY A 755 14.16 -21.82 -3.81
N LYS A 756 13.94 -21.23 -4.97
CA LYS A 756 12.85 -20.30 -5.24
C LYS A 756 12.16 -20.64 -6.54
N GLY A 757 10.91 -20.24 -6.69
CA GLY A 757 10.18 -20.37 -7.94
C GLY A 757 8.89 -19.56 -7.97
N ASP A 758 8.40 -19.36 -9.19
CA ASP A 758 7.22 -18.57 -9.51
C ASP A 758 6.19 -19.45 -10.24
N PRO A 759 5.44 -20.29 -9.50
CA PRO A 759 4.41 -21.13 -10.11
C PRO A 759 3.22 -20.30 -10.58
N LYS A 760 2.82 -20.49 -11.84
CA LYS A 760 1.68 -19.84 -12.49
C LYS A 760 0.72 -20.88 -13.04
N LEU A 761 -0.57 -20.63 -12.90
CA LEU A 761 -1.62 -21.52 -13.38
C LEU A 761 -2.70 -20.73 -14.12
N TYR A 762 -2.99 -21.14 -15.35
CA TYR A 762 -4.13 -20.68 -16.14
C TYR A 762 -5.14 -21.80 -16.27
N THR A 763 -6.41 -21.54 -16.01
CA THR A 763 -7.44 -22.59 -15.99
C THR A 763 -8.67 -22.19 -16.79
N LEU A 764 -9.27 -23.19 -17.42
CA LEU A 764 -10.61 -23.14 -17.98
C LEU A 764 -11.43 -24.23 -17.30
N ALA A 765 -12.66 -23.91 -16.92
CA ALA A 765 -13.58 -24.86 -16.33
C ALA A 765 -14.97 -24.77 -16.99
N ALA A 766 -15.61 -25.91 -17.14
CA ALA A 766 -17.03 -26.03 -17.44
C ALA A 766 -17.71 -26.72 -16.27
N TYR A 767 -18.90 -26.29 -15.90
CA TYR A 767 -19.60 -26.86 -14.76
C TYR A 767 -21.11 -26.99 -14.97
N ALA A 768 -21.71 -27.92 -14.24
CA ALA A 768 -23.14 -28.14 -14.22
C ALA A 768 -23.59 -28.42 -12.78
N THR A 769 -24.48 -27.57 -12.27
CA THR A 769 -25.04 -27.68 -10.92
C THR A 769 -26.55 -27.82 -10.99
N ARG A 770 -27.12 -28.76 -10.24
CA ARG A 770 -28.56 -28.89 -10.05
C ARG A 770 -28.90 -28.88 -8.57
N VAL A 771 -29.84 -28.06 -8.19
CA VAL A 771 -30.39 -28.01 -6.84
C VAL A 771 -31.85 -28.40 -6.86
N SER A 772 -32.25 -29.38 -6.04
CA SER A 772 -33.63 -29.81 -5.88
C SER A 772 -34.34 -29.05 -4.76
N GLU A 773 -35.66 -28.98 -4.82
CA GLU A 773 -36.48 -28.26 -3.82
C GLU A 773 -36.34 -28.83 -2.41
N ASP A 774 -36.04 -30.12 -2.26
CA ASP A 774 -35.76 -30.79 -0.96
C ASP A 774 -34.36 -30.51 -0.41
N GLY A 775 -33.58 -29.62 -1.04
CA GLY A 775 -32.24 -29.19 -0.61
C GLY A 775 -31.10 -30.08 -1.09
N GLN A 776 -31.38 -31.16 -1.84
CA GLN A 776 -30.33 -31.95 -2.47
C GLN A 776 -29.67 -31.17 -3.61
N TYR A 777 -28.38 -31.36 -3.80
CA TYR A 777 -27.67 -30.82 -4.96
C TYR A 777 -26.60 -31.76 -5.49
N VAL A 778 -26.35 -31.63 -6.77
CA VAL A 778 -25.23 -32.25 -7.47
C VAL A 778 -24.47 -31.16 -8.20
N ASP A 779 -23.15 -31.18 -8.08
CA ASP A 779 -22.25 -30.26 -8.78
C ASP A 779 -21.17 -31.06 -9.50
N VAL A 780 -21.05 -30.89 -10.80
CA VAL A 780 -20.05 -31.57 -11.63
C VAL A 780 -19.23 -30.52 -12.34
N ILE A 781 -17.91 -30.65 -12.31
CA ILE A 781 -17.01 -29.71 -12.96
C ILE A 781 -15.90 -30.43 -13.67
N ALA A 782 -15.69 -30.03 -14.91
CA ALA A 782 -14.54 -30.41 -15.71
C ALA A 782 -13.61 -29.21 -15.84
N LYS A 783 -12.31 -29.41 -15.65
CA LYS A 783 -11.28 -28.37 -15.64
C LYS A 783 -10.07 -28.78 -16.42
N ALA A 784 -9.49 -27.85 -17.16
CA ALA A 784 -8.20 -27.97 -17.83
C ALA A 784 -7.35 -26.71 -17.57
N GLY A 785 -6.06 -26.86 -17.55
CA GLY A 785 -5.16 -25.72 -17.29
C GLY A 785 -3.73 -25.97 -17.71
N LYS A 786 -2.98 -24.86 -17.78
CA LYS A 786 -1.54 -24.85 -18.02
C LYS A 786 -0.82 -24.33 -16.79
N LEU A 787 0.11 -25.13 -16.28
CA LEU A 787 1.02 -24.72 -15.22
C LEU A 787 2.40 -24.39 -15.81
N SER A 788 3.03 -23.36 -15.27
CA SER A 788 4.40 -22.96 -15.58
C SER A 788 5.09 -22.57 -14.29
N ASN A 789 6.30 -23.08 -14.07
CA ASN A 789 7.08 -22.74 -12.89
C ASN A 789 8.55 -22.51 -13.31
N LYS A 790 9.01 -21.28 -13.21
CA LYS A 790 10.44 -20.97 -13.30
C LYS A 790 11.03 -21.07 -11.92
N PHE A 791 12.11 -21.80 -11.78
CA PHE A 791 12.70 -22.04 -10.47
C PHE A 791 14.22 -22.05 -10.47
N THR A 792 14.77 -21.83 -9.29
CA THR A 792 16.19 -22.01 -8.97
C THR A 792 16.30 -23.04 -7.84
N ALA A 793 17.06 -24.09 -8.06
CA ALA A 793 17.29 -25.15 -7.08
C ALA A 793 18.74 -25.10 -6.58
N TYR A 794 18.91 -24.98 -5.26
CA TYR A 794 20.22 -24.83 -4.62
C TYR A 794 20.72 -26.14 -4.00
N ASN A 795 22.02 -26.29 -4.02
CA ASN A 795 22.71 -27.26 -3.18
C ASN A 795 22.60 -26.86 -1.69
N LYS A 796 22.60 -27.79 -0.76
CA LYS A 796 22.56 -27.56 0.68
C LYS A 796 23.68 -26.63 1.19
N TYR A 797 24.82 -26.67 0.54
CA TYR A 797 25.99 -25.87 0.88
C TYR A 797 26.25 -24.74 -0.12
N SER A 798 25.25 -24.40 -0.96
CA SER A 798 25.47 -23.40 -1.99
C SER A 798 25.74 -22.03 -1.41
N ALA A 799 26.96 -21.58 -1.60
CA ALA A 799 27.25 -20.17 -1.67
C ALA A 799 26.79 -19.66 -3.06
N PRO A 800 26.22 -18.46 -3.19
CA PRO A 800 25.92 -17.87 -4.49
C PRO A 800 27.13 -17.81 -5.45
N VAL A 801 28.34 -17.88 -4.91
CA VAL A 801 29.59 -17.83 -5.67
C VAL A 801 30.06 -19.21 -6.15
N LEU A 802 29.73 -20.30 -5.46
CA LEU A 802 29.96 -21.63 -6.00
C LEU A 802 29.08 -21.93 -7.20
N ARG A 803 28.08 -21.08 -7.46
CA ARG A 803 27.10 -21.28 -8.53
C ARG A 803 26.54 -22.72 -8.57
N ASN A 804 26.52 -23.39 -7.41
CA ASN A 804 25.94 -24.72 -7.22
C ASN A 804 24.45 -24.64 -7.11
N TYR A 805 23.82 -24.07 -8.09
CA TYR A 805 22.40 -24.08 -8.30
C TYR A 805 22.11 -24.37 -9.76
N VAL A 806 20.94 -24.83 -10.03
CA VAL A 806 20.42 -24.98 -11.39
C VAL A 806 19.18 -24.11 -11.53
N GLU A 807 19.01 -23.55 -12.70
CA GLU A 807 17.77 -22.90 -13.11
C GLU A 807 17.02 -23.83 -14.06
N GLY A 808 15.72 -23.93 -13.85
CA GLY A 808 14.84 -24.75 -14.66
C GLY A 808 13.50 -24.08 -14.91
N LYS A 809 12.83 -24.53 -15.94
CA LYS A 809 11.46 -24.15 -16.25
C LYS A 809 10.63 -25.41 -16.48
N TYR A 810 9.64 -25.60 -15.64
CA TYR A 810 8.68 -26.69 -15.73
C TYR A 810 7.38 -26.18 -16.32
N ASP A 811 6.93 -26.77 -17.41
CA ASP A 811 5.64 -26.48 -18.05
C ASP A 811 4.84 -27.78 -18.18
N THR A 812 3.60 -27.79 -17.67
CA THR A 812 2.73 -28.98 -17.78
C THR A 812 1.28 -28.59 -17.96
N TYR A 813 0.47 -29.55 -18.37
CA TYR A 813 -0.98 -29.41 -18.50
C TYR A 813 -1.68 -30.27 -17.49
N GLY A 814 -2.68 -29.74 -16.83
CA GLY A 814 -3.57 -30.44 -15.94
C GLY A 814 -4.99 -30.49 -16.49
N TYR A 815 -5.66 -31.58 -16.24
CA TYR A 815 -7.09 -31.73 -16.47
C TYR A 815 -7.70 -32.62 -15.41
N GLY A 816 -8.97 -32.38 -15.11
CA GLY A 816 -9.66 -33.15 -14.10
C GLY A 816 -11.16 -32.93 -14.12
N ILE A 817 -11.83 -33.79 -13.39
CA ILE A 817 -13.27 -33.76 -13.18
C ILE A 817 -13.55 -34.01 -11.72
N SER A 818 -14.55 -33.31 -11.20
CA SER A 818 -15.08 -33.60 -9.87
C SER A 818 -16.59 -33.73 -9.90
N ALA A 819 -17.12 -34.48 -8.94
CA ALA A 819 -18.54 -34.58 -8.65
C ALA A 819 -18.76 -34.43 -7.16
N GLU A 820 -19.59 -33.49 -6.79
CA GLU A 820 -20.03 -33.25 -5.41
C GLU A 820 -21.53 -33.53 -5.28
N TYR A 821 -21.90 -34.18 -4.19
CA TYR A 821 -23.28 -34.31 -3.76
C TYR A 821 -23.42 -33.81 -2.34
N GLY A 822 -24.51 -33.11 -2.06
CA GLY A 822 -24.86 -32.68 -0.73
C GLY A 822 -26.35 -32.45 -0.54
N LYS A 823 -26.76 -32.34 0.73
CA LYS A 823 -28.14 -32.08 1.11
C LYS A 823 -28.20 -31.01 2.19
N LYS A 824 -28.82 -29.88 1.88
CA LYS A 824 -29.08 -28.80 2.85
C LYS A 824 -30.34 -29.16 3.67
N ILE A 825 -30.16 -29.37 4.95
CA ILE A 825 -31.21 -29.65 5.93
C ILE A 825 -31.44 -28.38 6.74
N ARG A 826 -32.63 -27.79 6.65
CA ARG A 826 -32.99 -26.54 7.35
C ARG A 826 -33.59 -26.85 8.70
N MET A 827 -33.22 -26.09 9.71
CA MET A 827 -33.69 -26.21 11.11
C MET A 827 -34.00 -24.78 11.62
N GLY A 828 -35.16 -24.26 11.22
CA GLY A 828 -35.49 -22.86 11.46
C GLY A 828 -34.56 -21.92 10.70
N LYS A 829 -33.88 -21.01 11.41
CA LYS A 829 -32.86 -20.14 10.83
C LYS A 829 -31.49 -20.83 10.66
N GLY A 830 -31.32 -22.01 11.24
CA GLY A 830 -30.09 -22.78 11.11
C GLY A 830 -30.19 -23.77 9.96
N PHE A 831 -29.04 -24.22 9.47
CA PHE A 831 -28.94 -25.30 8.52
C PHE A 831 -27.69 -26.14 8.73
N ILE A 832 -27.79 -27.38 8.30
CA ILE A 832 -26.64 -28.30 8.20
C ILE A 832 -26.62 -28.89 6.80
N THR A 833 -25.44 -29.04 6.22
CA THR A 833 -25.29 -29.58 4.86
C THR A 833 -24.16 -30.61 4.85
N PRO A 834 -24.45 -31.92 5.03
CA PRO A 834 -23.49 -32.98 4.74
C PRO A 834 -23.18 -32.98 3.23
N GLN A 835 -21.90 -33.25 2.90
CA GLN A 835 -21.36 -33.20 1.55
C GLN A 835 -20.37 -34.36 1.32
N ALA A 836 -20.35 -34.88 0.12
CA ALA A 836 -19.34 -35.81 -0.36
C ALA A 836 -18.89 -35.38 -1.77
N GLU A 837 -17.61 -35.43 -2.02
CA GLU A 837 -17.01 -35.11 -3.30
C GLU A 837 -15.92 -36.09 -3.69
N LEU A 838 -15.85 -36.40 -4.95
CA LEU A 838 -14.75 -37.13 -5.56
C LEU A 838 -14.16 -36.31 -6.69
N THR A 839 -12.86 -36.07 -6.63
CA THR A 839 -12.11 -35.29 -7.63
C THR A 839 -11.01 -36.14 -8.22
N TRP A 840 -11.13 -36.44 -9.51
CA TRP A 840 -10.03 -37.05 -10.27
C TRP A 840 -9.33 -35.98 -11.10
N SER A 841 -7.98 -36.05 -11.13
CA SER A 841 -7.21 -35.17 -11.99
C SER A 841 -5.92 -35.85 -12.48
N ARG A 842 -5.38 -35.35 -13.58
CA ARG A 842 -4.12 -35.79 -14.12
C ARG A 842 -3.28 -34.57 -14.56
N LEU A 843 -2.02 -34.59 -14.17
CA LEU A 843 -1.01 -33.71 -14.72
C LEU A 843 -0.17 -34.48 -15.74
N SER A 844 0.08 -33.87 -16.87
CA SER A 844 0.89 -34.43 -17.96
C SER A 844 2.35 -34.56 -17.55
N SER A 845 3.07 -35.49 -18.17
CA SER A 845 4.52 -35.55 -18.06
C SER A 845 5.18 -34.34 -18.70
N ASP A 846 6.33 -33.96 -18.21
CA ASP A 846 7.19 -32.92 -18.81
C ASP A 846 8.66 -33.29 -18.68
N SER A 847 9.49 -32.78 -19.59
CA SER A 847 10.94 -32.97 -19.56
C SER A 847 11.63 -31.68 -19.98
N PHE A 848 12.55 -31.22 -19.15
CA PHE A 848 13.30 -29.97 -19.36
C PHE A 848 14.74 -30.13 -18.91
N ASP A 849 15.58 -29.20 -19.32
CA ASP A 849 16.97 -29.14 -18.86
C ASP A 849 17.09 -28.08 -17.78
N ALA A 850 17.63 -28.48 -16.63
CA ALA A 850 18.01 -27.60 -15.54
C ALA A 850 19.49 -27.31 -15.62
N ALA A 851 19.86 -26.07 -15.86
CA ALA A 851 21.24 -25.68 -16.17
C ALA A 851 21.85 -24.88 -15.01
N ALA A 852 23.10 -25.20 -14.69
CA ALA A 852 23.94 -24.41 -13.81
C ALA A 852 24.60 -23.24 -14.58
N PRO A 853 24.87 -22.10 -13.96
CA PRO A 853 25.61 -20.99 -14.57
C PRO A 853 27.03 -21.38 -15.01
N THR A 854 27.56 -22.48 -14.50
CA THR A 854 28.86 -23.06 -14.87
C THR A 854 28.85 -23.77 -16.21
N GLY A 855 27.67 -23.95 -16.83
CA GLY A 855 27.47 -24.68 -18.08
C GLY A 855 27.11 -26.15 -17.90
N GLU A 856 27.13 -26.67 -16.70
CA GLU A 856 26.65 -28.04 -16.41
C GLU A 856 25.14 -28.08 -16.46
N SER A 857 24.56 -29.18 -16.94
CA SER A 857 23.11 -29.33 -16.99
C SER A 857 22.68 -30.74 -16.62
N MET A 858 21.47 -30.85 -16.11
CA MET A 858 20.78 -32.13 -15.92
C MET A 858 19.43 -32.12 -16.62
N ARG A 859 19.11 -33.17 -17.33
CA ARG A 859 17.80 -33.46 -17.88
C ARG A 859 16.89 -33.93 -16.75
N VAL A 860 15.76 -33.30 -16.57
CA VAL A 860 14.74 -33.64 -15.58
C VAL A 860 13.49 -34.11 -16.33
N SER A 861 13.07 -35.34 -16.11
CA SER A 861 11.87 -35.92 -16.75
C SER A 861 10.91 -36.39 -15.68
N GLN A 862 9.77 -35.71 -15.57
CA GLN A 862 8.70 -36.08 -14.66
C GLN A 862 7.63 -36.92 -15.35
N SER A 863 7.23 -38.01 -14.75
CA SER A 863 6.09 -38.81 -15.22
C SER A 863 4.78 -38.04 -15.05
N SER A 864 3.76 -38.43 -15.78
CA SER A 864 2.41 -37.96 -15.47
C SER A 864 2.01 -38.37 -14.06
N VAL A 865 1.23 -37.54 -13.38
CA VAL A 865 0.72 -37.78 -12.02
C VAL A 865 -0.80 -37.82 -12.06
N ASN A 866 -1.38 -38.91 -11.62
CA ASN A 866 -2.82 -39.00 -11.38
C ASN A 866 -3.09 -38.63 -9.90
N SER A 867 -4.24 -38.06 -9.63
CA SER A 867 -4.73 -37.73 -8.30
C SER A 867 -6.19 -38.09 -8.21
N LEU A 868 -6.56 -38.74 -7.12
CA LEU A 868 -7.94 -39.08 -6.79
C LEU A 868 -8.21 -38.64 -5.35
N VAL A 869 -8.83 -37.49 -5.18
CA VAL A 869 -9.13 -36.89 -3.87
C VAL A 869 -10.60 -37.14 -3.52
N GLY A 870 -10.85 -37.79 -2.41
CA GLY A 870 -12.15 -37.87 -1.79
C GLY A 870 -12.30 -36.84 -0.68
N ARG A 871 -13.47 -36.23 -0.58
CA ARG A 871 -13.83 -35.30 0.47
C ARG A 871 -15.17 -35.67 1.11
N LEU A 872 -15.16 -35.68 2.42
CA LEU A 872 -16.38 -35.72 3.24
C LEU A 872 -16.44 -34.44 4.05
N GLY A 873 -17.56 -33.74 3.99
CA GLY A 873 -17.69 -32.45 4.64
C GLY A 873 -19.04 -32.21 5.28
N VAL A 874 -19.05 -31.29 6.22
CA VAL A 874 -20.26 -30.76 6.84
C VAL A 874 -20.16 -29.25 6.90
N VAL A 875 -21.18 -28.55 6.40
CA VAL A 875 -21.39 -27.13 6.57
C VAL A 875 -22.52 -26.92 7.55
N ALA A 876 -22.31 -26.13 8.58
CA ALA A 876 -23.35 -25.72 9.53
C ALA A 876 -23.38 -24.19 9.59
N GLY A 877 -24.56 -23.60 9.61
CA GLY A 877 -24.68 -22.15 9.62
C GLY A 877 -26.06 -21.64 9.96
N VAL A 878 -26.16 -20.33 9.89
CA VAL A 878 -27.42 -19.59 10.05
C VAL A 878 -27.69 -18.77 8.81
N GLU A 879 -28.98 -18.68 8.42
CA GLU A 879 -29.40 -17.87 7.26
C GLU A 879 -30.50 -16.87 7.65
N SER A 880 -30.48 -15.73 6.96
CA SER A 880 -31.44 -14.67 7.08
C SER A 880 -31.78 -14.12 5.69
N ASP A 881 -32.72 -13.22 5.59
CA ASP A 881 -33.07 -12.54 4.32
C ASP A 881 -31.92 -11.72 3.72
N LYS A 882 -30.91 -11.36 4.53
CA LYS A 882 -29.75 -10.57 4.12
C LYS A 882 -28.51 -11.37 3.78
N GLY A 883 -28.52 -12.68 4.02
CA GLY A 883 -27.38 -13.56 3.76
C GLY A 883 -27.25 -14.70 4.76
N ASN A 884 -26.11 -15.35 4.74
CA ASN A 884 -25.80 -16.44 5.69
C ASN A 884 -24.39 -16.29 6.27
N PHE A 885 -24.19 -16.96 7.41
CA PHE A 885 -22.88 -17.20 7.98
C PHE A 885 -22.75 -18.71 8.26
N TYR A 886 -21.60 -19.28 7.97
CA TYR A 886 -21.38 -20.70 8.14
C TYR A 886 -19.97 -21.06 8.62
N ALA A 887 -19.88 -22.21 9.28
CA ALA A 887 -18.63 -22.93 9.51
C ALA A 887 -18.67 -24.23 8.69
N LYS A 888 -17.52 -24.61 8.14
CA LYS A 888 -17.36 -25.81 7.31
C LYS A 888 -16.20 -26.63 7.85
N VAL A 889 -16.38 -27.93 7.97
CA VAL A 889 -15.32 -28.91 8.30
C VAL A 889 -15.31 -29.97 7.20
N ASN A 890 -14.13 -30.21 6.64
CA ASN A 890 -13.92 -31.23 5.60
C ASN A 890 -12.80 -32.18 6.01
N LEU A 891 -12.99 -33.44 5.76
CA LEU A 891 -11.96 -34.47 5.75
C LEU A 891 -11.62 -34.79 4.28
N PHE A 892 -10.36 -34.69 3.92
CA PHE A 892 -9.84 -35.07 2.61
C PHE A 892 -8.93 -36.28 2.70
N HIS A 893 -8.95 -37.07 1.65
CA HIS A 893 -7.99 -38.16 1.45
C HIS A 893 -7.58 -38.25 -0.01
N GLU A 894 -6.28 -38.25 -0.26
CA GLU A 894 -5.70 -38.53 -1.57
C GLU A 894 -5.39 -40.01 -1.72
N PHE A 895 -6.11 -40.70 -2.59
CA PHE A 895 -6.01 -42.16 -2.82
C PHE A 895 -4.88 -42.51 -3.80
N ASP A 896 -4.44 -41.56 -4.65
CA ASP A 896 -3.41 -41.76 -5.67
C ASP A 896 -2.32 -40.69 -5.44
N GLY A 897 -1.69 -40.15 -6.45
CA GLY A 897 -0.64 -39.09 -6.33
C GLY A 897 0.76 -39.66 -6.46
N ASP A 898 0.91 -40.86 -6.96
CA ASP A 898 2.19 -41.50 -7.19
C ASP A 898 2.85 -40.95 -8.48
N GLY A 899 4.14 -40.68 -8.42
CA GLY A 899 4.92 -40.18 -9.56
C GLY A 899 6.39 -40.50 -9.40
N HIS A 900 7.14 -40.26 -10.48
CA HIS A 900 8.59 -40.37 -10.47
C HIS A 900 9.24 -39.30 -11.32
N ILE A 901 10.46 -38.98 -10.98
CA ILE A 901 11.31 -38.02 -11.67
C ILE A 901 12.62 -38.79 -12.04
N LEU A 902 13.03 -38.65 -13.29
CA LEU A 902 14.32 -39.14 -13.76
C LEU A 902 15.25 -37.93 -13.94
N PHE A 903 16.37 -37.95 -13.27
CA PHE A 903 17.44 -36.95 -13.38
C PHE A 903 18.59 -37.58 -14.15
N THR A 904 19.05 -36.93 -15.21
CA THR A 904 20.13 -37.45 -16.06
C THR A 904 21.10 -36.36 -16.42
N GLU A 905 22.38 -36.53 -16.14
CA GLU A 905 23.47 -35.71 -16.67
C GLU A 905 24.00 -36.28 -17.97
N PRO A 906 24.52 -35.47 -18.90
CA PRO A 906 25.12 -35.97 -20.14
C PRO A 906 26.25 -36.96 -19.88
N GLY A 907 26.14 -38.11 -20.50
CA GLY A 907 27.13 -39.17 -20.38
C GLY A 907 27.13 -40.00 -19.08
N LYS A 908 26.15 -39.73 -18.18
CA LYS A 908 26.02 -40.45 -16.90
C LYS A 908 24.72 -41.24 -16.80
N THR A 909 24.69 -42.25 -15.89
CA THR A 909 23.50 -43.04 -15.63
C THR A 909 22.45 -42.17 -14.91
N GLY A 910 21.23 -42.18 -15.43
CA GLY A 910 20.13 -41.42 -14.84
C GLY A 910 19.71 -41.96 -13.45
N LYS A 911 19.34 -41.04 -12.55
CA LYS A 911 18.81 -41.33 -11.24
C LYS A 911 17.29 -41.20 -11.24
N ARG A 912 16.59 -42.28 -10.92
CA ARG A 912 15.15 -42.30 -10.75
C ARG A 912 14.80 -42.06 -9.30
N SER A 913 13.87 -41.15 -9.07
CA SER A 913 13.36 -40.79 -7.78
C SER A 913 11.83 -40.86 -7.77
N SER A 914 11.23 -41.64 -6.89
CA SER A 914 9.79 -41.83 -6.78
C SER A 914 9.24 -41.00 -5.61
N PHE A 915 8.00 -40.56 -5.74
CA PHE A 915 7.26 -39.85 -4.68
C PHE A 915 5.80 -40.27 -4.66
N SER A 916 5.17 -40.08 -3.52
CA SER A 916 3.72 -40.29 -3.33
C SER A 916 3.14 -39.07 -2.61
N LEU A 917 2.03 -38.56 -3.11
CA LEU A 917 1.30 -37.44 -2.50
C LEU A 917 0.04 -37.96 -1.77
N LYS A 918 -0.02 -39.25 -1.46
CA LYS A 918 -1.07 -39.87 -0.63
C LYS A 918 -1.04 -39.23 0.73
N ASP A 919 -2.18 -38.70 1.17
CA ASP A 919 -2.24 -37.90 2.39
C ASP A 919 -3.68 -37.81 2.90
N THR A 920 -3.84 -37.50 4.18
CA THR A 920 -5.13 -37.25 4.81
C THR A 920 -5.05 -35.97 5.63
N TRP A 921 -5.94 -35.02 5.35
CA TRP A 921 -5.97 -33.75 6.08
C TRP A 921 -7.40 -33.28 6.36
N VAL A 922 -7.52 -32.35 7.30
CA VAL A 922 -8.77 -31.70 7.67
C VAL A 922 -8.68 -30.23 7.31
N GLU A 923 -9.71 -29.66 6.68
CA GLU A 923 -9.85 -28.23 6.47
C GLU A 923 -11.04 -27.68 7.27
N ILE A 924 -10.82 -26.55 7.93
CA ILE A 924 -11.87 -25.78 8.59
C ILE A 924 -11.99 -24.44 7.84
N ALA A 925 -13.22 -24.05 7.53
CA ALA A 925 -13.51 -22.76 6.94
C ALA A 925 -14.63 -22.03 7.70
N LEU A 926 -14.49 -20.71 7.79
CA LEU A 926 -15.53 -19.79 8.26
C LEU A 926 -15.85 -18.82 7.13
N GLY A 927 -17.12 -18.63 6.84
CA GLY A 927 -17.50 -17.79 5.73
C GLY A 927 -18.96 -17.39 5.77
N GLY A 928 -19.34 -16.60 4.77
CA GLY A 928 -20.71 -16.16 4.62
C GLY A 928 -20.93 -15.41 3.33
N ASN A 929 -22.17 -15.13 3.03
CA ASN A 929 -22.55 -14.24 1.96
C ASN A 929 -23.50 -13.14 2.47
N TYR A 930 -23.55 -12.05 1.75
CA TYR A 930 -24.42 -10.93 2.02
C TYR A 930 -25.06 -10.44 0.72
N TYR A 931 -26.40 -10.34 0.72
CA TYR A 931 -27.15 -9.85 -0.42
C TYR A 931 -27.15 -8.32 -0.44
N LEU A 932 -26.51 -7.73 -1.44
CA LEU A 932 -26.52 -6.28 -1.69
C LEU A 932 -27.85 -5.86 -2.32
N SER A 933 -28.45 -6.75 -3.10
CA SER A 933 -29.75 -6.60 -3.75
C SER A 933 -30.32 -8.01 -4.05
N PRO A 934 -31.59 -8.12 -4.48
CA PRO A 934 -32.12 -9.41 -4.93
C PRO A 934 -31.33 -10.07 -6.08
N ARG A 935 -30.51 -9.30 -6.79
CA ARG A 935 -29.71 -9.75 -7.94
C ARG A 935 -28.21 -9.73 -7.71
N SER A 936 -27.73 -9.25 -6.58
CA SER A 936 -26.30 -9.15 -6.32
C SER A 936 -25.95 -9.58 -4.90
N MET A 937 -24.90 -10.38 -4.78
CA MET A 937 -24.36 -10.75 -3.48
C MET A 937 -22.83 -10.71 -3.48
N ILE A 938 -22.28 -10.45 -2.32
CA ILE A 938 -20.86 -10.64 -2.01
C ILE A 938 -20.72 -11.84 -1.09
N TYR A 939 -19.58 -12.50 -1.18
CA TYR A 939 -19.25 -13.61 -0.29
C TYR A 939 -17.77 -13.58 0.09
N ALA A 940 -17.46 -14.08 1.27
CA ALA A 940 -16.09 -14.23 1.72
C ALA A 940 -15.96 -15.45 2.64
N ASP A 941 -14.78 -16.06 2.65
CA ASP A 941 -14.44 -17.10 3.60
C ASP A 941 -12.94 -17.11 3.93
N PHE A 942 -12.64 -17.63 5.10
CA PHE A 942 -11.30 -17.95 5.56
C PHE A 942 -11.17 -19.46 5.75
N THR A 943 -10.08 -20.05 5.28
CA THR A 943 -9.82 -21.49 5.37
C THR A 943 -8.43 -21.75 5.97
N LYS A 944 -8.33 -22.80 6.78
CA LYS A 944 -7.08 -23.34 7.31
C LYS A 944 -7.15 -24.86 7.34
N SER A 945 -6.04 -25.55 7.02
CA SER A 945 -5.95 -27.02 7.17
C SER A 945 -5.14 -27.45 8.39
N PHE A 946 -5.36 -28.67 8.79
CA PHE A 946 -4.71 -29.36 9.90
C PHE A 946 -4.44 -30.83 9.53
N GLY A 947 -3.38 -31.40 10.09
CA GLY A 947 -2.92 -32.74 9.74
C GLY A 947 -2.31 -32.78 8.34
N GLY A 948 -1.77 -33.92 7.95
CA GLY A 948 -1.18 -34.16 6.64
C GLY A 948 0.16 -33.47 6.40
N ASP A 949 0.79 -33.85 5.31
CA ASP A 949 2.03 -33.26 4.79
C ASP A 949 1.76 -32.00 3.98
N TYR A 950 0.62 -31.99 3.26
CA TYR A 950 0.08 -30.84 2.56
C TYR A 950 -0.76 -29.99 3.49
N LYS A 951 -0.49 -28.68 3.52
CA LYS A 951 -1.19 -27.73 4.40
C LYS A 951 -1.62 -26.49 3.63
N VAL A 952 -2.84 -26.08 3.86
CA VAL A 952 -3.32 -24.72 3.62
C VAL A 952 -3.06 -23.96 4.92
N ASP A 953 -1.92 -23.25 4.98
CA ASP A 953 -1.56 -22.49 6.19
C ASP A 953 -2.63 -21.45 6.51
N TRP A 954 -3.12 -20.79 5.48
CA TRP A 954 -4.30 -19.94 5.48
C TRP A 954 -4.71 -19.59 4.03
N ARG A 955 -5.99 -19.36 3.84
CA ARG A 955 -6.55 -18.85 2.58
C ARG A 955 -7.71 -17.93 2.88
N ILE A 956 -7.75 -16.79 2.21
CA ILE A 956 -8.87 -15.86 2.17
C ILE A 956 -9.43 -15.86 0.76
N ASN A 957 -10.74 -15.94 0.65
CA ASN A 957 -11.47 -15.89 -0.60
C ASN A 957 -12.57 -14.83 -0.47
N ALA A 958 -12.73 -13.99 -1.50
CA ALA A 958 -13.81 -13.02 -1.60
C ALA A 958 -14.32 -12.96 -3.03
N GLY A 959 -15.61 -12.78 -3.21
CA GLY A 959 -16.21 -12.71 -4.53
C GLY A 959 -17.52 -11.97 -4.55
N ILE A 960 -17.98 -11.72 -5.76
CA ILE A 960 -19.24 -11.07 -6.08
C ILE A 960 -19.96 -11.87 -7.16
N ARG A 961 -21.30 -11.93 -7.06
CA ARG A 961 -22.17 -12.52 -8.08
C ARG A 961 -23.28 -11.56 -8.43
N PHE A 962 -23.56 -11.46 -9.71
CA PHE A 962 -24.70 -10.75 -10.29
C PHE A 962 -25.60 -11.75 -11.02
N SER A 963 -26.89 -11.78 -10.68
CA SER A 963 -27.91 -12.63 -11.32
C SER A 963 -28.79 -11.79 -12.24
N PHE A 964 -29.17 -12.34 -13.40
CA PHE A 964 -29.99 -11.66 -14.42
C PHE A 964 -30.94 -12.63 -15.14
#